data_801c39d4f21977e11920cf632dddab40
#
_entry.id   801c39d4f21977e11920cf632dddab40
#
_cell.length_a   1.000
_cell.length_b   1.000
_cell.length_c   1.000
_cell.angle_alpha   90.00
_cell.angle_beta   90.00
_cell.angle_gamma   90.00
#
_symmetry.space_group_name_H-M   'P 1'
#
loop_
_entity.id
_entity.type
_entity.pdbx_description
1 polymer ?
#
loop_
_entity_poly.entity_id
_entity_poly.type
_entity_poly.pdbx_seq_one_letter_code
_entity_poly.pdbx_strand_id
1 'polypeptide(L)'
;MKYSKLQITDSVIVHSPDILLLFDRKTIFFQSVIQKTLLHVQKSKMLDIFTTTEVNKCVNLLYDLSKTLKDIIDAKDSTTTDQLLGRLQDVNNDLSGILKIYGTESLEDLLTICIGTNSMLSYNENKKYDLLKKYFHPTSYALLANAKNETKMFTCHEISQSSKKFHTKVYGIKVVMYDNFSKKTLGITGILDDILVDCLNSDYISSVKNDLIQNMPAEECFQTERFSNYVLSLALKDYLLHDTTELYAKYTGSLGQLSTFKQKDMSLIVKEFIDSDLFNKRHILIQLLIHADTHDNQYLAYLLYDTLSNDTNGVIDTQEQTILFDSFPWYIKQCFRDAMKNTIQYTTELTHFDVNKIPLEQQICLMNTTDIVKEKAMTKLKEIKSKSDDTGSKARQYLDGLLKIPFGIYKRENILNIMKDIKQEFISILSKHETAEIKKNYTSIEIIKHIDANKNNVVERNRAELIAKIKEINVYIKEKGLPPTCKISYMNKKKSELKEYIEEFTKVYGCLNLTPFGHIQKQFEYIKEYMGEVKTTLDSSVYGHDKAKKQIARIIGQWINGEQDGHCFGFEGPPGVGKTSLAKYGLANCLKDINGNSRPFAMIQMGGDCQGSTLVGHNYTYVGSTWGSIVQILMDKKCMNPIIFIDELDKVSKTENGKEIIGILTHMLDPTQNDCFQDKYFNGIDINLSKVLFILSYNDVDSIDRILLDRVHRIKFAGLTLEEKVVITHKHILPDVYKKMGLEGIILFTDDIIKYIIEEYTSESGVRKLKEIFFEIVGEINLDILTNIKCTDYPIQLTKEDILKYFKDKHEIIYKKVNSVSKIATINGMYATSIGTGGILPITALYFPSDKFLELKLTGLQQEVMKESMHLALTLAWNLTSKERQIELRNIYETSNKCGINIHAGDLDVQKEGPSAGIAISCVLYSLLNNIPIKPHFAVTGEILMNGDVSAIGGLSHKILGSLKSKASAFIFPKENEKDYNEFMEKYKDNEIIRGASFYPVSNIQEVFELIFDKEEA
;
A
#
# COMPACT_ATOMS: atom_id res chain seq x y z
N MET A 1 -67.41 -78.00 52.17
CA MET A 1 -67.47 -76.95 51.17
C MET A 1 -67.41 -75.65 51.76
N LYS A 2 -66.26 -75.01 51.83
CA LYS A 2 -66.09 -73.57 51.95
C LYS A 2 -64.73 -73.21 51.38
N TYR A 3 -64.78 -72.50 50.23
CA TYR A 3 -63.60 -71.87 49.65
C TYR A 3 -63.12 -70.72 50.52
N SER A 4 -61.91 -70.87 51.10
CA SER A 4 -61.24 -69.75 51.75
C SER A 4 -60.52 -68.96 50.69
N LYS A 5 -60.84 -67.63 50.51
CA LYS A 5 -60.11 -66.64 49.74
C LYS A 5 -58.76 -66.51 50.38
N LEU A 6 -57.72 -66.86 49.60
CA LEU A 6 -56.36 -66.43 49.89
C LEU A 6 -56.28 -64.92 49.54
N GLN A 7 -56.05 -64.12 50.57
CA GLN A 7 -55.62 -62.77 50.42
C GLN A 7 -54.15 -62.81 49.91
N ILE A 8 -53.96 -62.27 48.79
CA ILE A 8 -52.60 -61.95 48.29
C ILE A 8 -52.18 -60.69 49.02
N THR A 9 -51.30 -60.92 50.03
CA THR A 9 -50.61 -59.81 50.68
C THR A 9 -49.57 -59.32 49.67
N ASP A 10 -49.64 -58.04 49.27
CA ASP A 10 -48.60 -57.35 48.54
C ASP A 10 -47.30 -57.40 49.34
N SER A 11 -46.41 -58.35 49.01
CA SER A 11 -45.06 -58.41 49.55
C SER A 11 -44.27 -57.25 49.01
N VAL A 12 -44.05 -56.21 49.81
CA VAL A 12 -43.10 -55.17 49.55
C VAL A 12 -41.73 -55.83 49.31
N ILE A 13 -41.23 -55.74 48.10
CA ILE A 13 -39.93 -56.27 47.70
C ILE A 13 -38.86 -55.36 48.32
N VAL A 14 -38.15 -55.86 49.36
CA VAL A 14 -37.08 -55.09 50.00
C VAL A 14 -35.74 -55.48 49.35
N HIS A 15 -35.20 -54.60 48.61
CA HIS A 15 -33.85 -54.78 48.01
C HIS A 15 -32.74 -54.48 49.06
N SER A 16 -31.60 -55.20 49.03
CA SER A 16 -30.49 -54.82 49.86
C SER A 16 -29.88 -53.42 49.43
N PRO A 17 -29.44 -52.63 50.41
CA PRO A 17 -28.85 -51.29 50.10
C PRO A 17 -27.73 -51.33 49.09
N ASP A 18 -26.88 -52.37 49.15
CA ASP A 18 -25.74 -52.55 48.25
C ASP A 18 -26.18 -52.81 46.81
N ILE A 19 -27.26 -53.52 46.60
CA ILE A 19 -27.83 -53.78 45.25
C ILE A 19 -28.47 -52.56 44.68
N LEU A 20 -29.15 -51.76 45.51
CA LEU A 20 -29.69 -50.47 45.03
C LEU A 20 -28.60 -49.50 44.64
N LEU A 21 -27.52 -49.42 45.38
CA LEU A 21 -26.35 -48.59 45.04
C LEU A 21 -25.66 -49.08 43.80
N LEU A 22 -25.55 -50.37 43.59
CA LEU A 22 -25.02 -50.96 42.33
C LEU A 22 -25.94 -50.63 41.13
N PHE A 23 -27.25 -50.78 41.34
CA PHE A 23 -28.23 -50.42 40.32
C PHE A 23 -28.14 -48.94 39.91
N ASP A 24 -28.13 -48.03 40.87
CA ASP A 24 -28.07 -46.62 40.60
C ASP A 24 -26.75 -46.23 39.91
N ARG A 25 -25.63 -46.79 40.33
CA ARG A 25 -24.35 -46.60 39.64
C ARG A 25 -24.36 -47.07 38.18
N LYS A 26 -24.96 -48.27 37.92
CA LYS A 26 -25.02 -48.86 36.59
C LYS A 26 -26.00 -48.10 35.68
N THR A 27 -27.14 -47.65 36.18
CA THR A 27 -28.07 -46.84 35.40
C THR A 27 -27.51 -45.49 35.03
N ILE A 28 -26.81 -44.79 35.92
CA ILE A 28 -26.10 -43.54 35.63
C ILE A 28 -25.00 -43.77 34.60
N PHE A 29 -24.26 -44.87 34.72
CA PHE A 29 -23.23 -45.23 33.72
C PHE A 29 -23.82 -45.46 32.34
N PHE A 30 -24.91 -46.24 32.22
CA PHE A 30 -25.54 -46.49 30.92
C PHE A 30 -26.11 -45.19 30.31
N GLN A 31 -26.74 -44.33 31.09
CA GLN A 31 -27.19 -43.01 30.65
C GLN A 31 -26.04 -42.18 30.09
N SER A 32 -24.92 -42.10 30.80
CA SER A 32 -23.71 -41.40 30.37
C SER A 32 -23.16 -41.95 29.04
N VAL A 33 -23.10 -43.30 28.89
CA VAL A 33 -22.59 -43.92 27.65
C VAL A 33 -23.55 -43.65 26.47
N ILE A 34 -24.86 -43.70 26.69
CA ILE A 34 -25.85 -43.36 25.66
C ILE A 34 -25.64 -41.92 25.15
N GLN A 35 -25.50 -40.95 26.09
CA GLN A 35 -25.26 -39.55 25.73
C GLN A 35 -23.94 -39.37 24.95
N LYS A 36 -22.84 -39.97 25.42
CA LYS A 36 -21.53 -39.90 24.75
C LYS A 36 -21.58 -40.55 23.38
N THR A 37 -22.28 -41.67 23.23
CA THR A 37 -22.45 -42.32 21.93
C THR A 37 -23.23 -41.46 20.94
N LEU A 38 -24.28 -40.78 21.38
CA LEU A 38 -25.05 -39.86 20.56
C LEU A 38 -24.18 -38.70 20.06
N LEU A 39 -23.38 -38.09 20.91
CA LEU A 39 -22.45 -37.04 20.53
C LEU A 39 -21.37 -37.56 19.58
N HIS A 40 -20.82 -38.73 19.85
CA HIS A 40 -19.81 -39.37 19.02
C HIS A 40 -20.32 -39.66 17.59
N VAL A 41 -21.52 -40.15 17.43
CA VAL A 41 -22.11 -40.45 16.12
C VAL A 41 -22.40 -39.16 15.34
N GLN A 42 -22.82 -38.07 16.01
CA GLN A 42 -22.98 -36.76 15.39
C GLN A 42 -21.62 -36.17 14.93
N LYS A 43 -20.59 -36.27 15.76
CA LYS A 43 -19.21 -35.84 15.44
C LYS A 43 -18.64 -36.65 14.26
N SER A 44 -18.87 -37.97 14.26
CA SER A 44 -18.46 -38.87 13.18
C SER A 44 -19.15 -38.58 11.85
N LYS A 45 -20.41 -38.08 11.86
CA LYS A 45 -21.08 -37.58 10.66
C LYS A 45 -20.37 -36.37 10.06
N MET A 46 -19.91 -35.44 10.88
CA MET A 46 -19.17 -34.25 10.40
C MET A 46 -17.83 -34.64 9.74
N LEU A 47 -17.26 -35.80 10.10
CA LEU A 47 -16.05 -36.37 9.53
C LEU A 47 -16.29 -37.29 8.35
N ASP A 48 -17.55 -37.40 7.86
CA ASP A 48 -18.00 -38.28 6.76
C ASP A 48 -17.71 -39.78 7.03
N ILE A 49 -17.68 -40.19 8.29
CA ILE A 49 -17.48 -41.59 8.70
C ILE A 49 -18.80 -42.36 8.61
N PHE A 50 -19.90 -41.74 9.06
CA PHE A 50 -21.24 -42.27 8.98
C PHE A 50 -22.15 -41.43 8.07
N THR A 51 -22.99 -42.11 7.29
CA THR A 51 -24.00 -41.48 6.46
C THR A 51 -25.17 -40.95 7.30
N THR A 52 -25.95 -40.01 6.77
CA THR A 52 -27.11 -39.46 7.49
C THR A 52 -28.13 -40.56 7.85
N THR A 53 -28.26 -41.57 7.02
CA THR A 53 -29.16 -42.71 7.25
C THR A 53 -28.71 -43.61 8.41
N GLU A 54 -27.42 -43.86 8.48
CA GLU A 54 -26.82 -44.62 9.61
C GLU A 54 -26.93 -43.90 10.92
N VAL A 55 -26.67 -42.59 10.92
CA VAL A 55 -26.81 -41.73 12.11
C VAL A 55 -28.25 -41.74 12.62
N ASN A 56 -29.23 -41.55 11.76
CA ASN A 56 -30.65 -41.60 12.15
C ASN A 56 -31.05 -42.94 12.72
N LYS A 57 -30.57 -44.03 12.13
CA LYS A 57 -30.82 -45.38 12.64
C LYS A 57 -30.21 -45.58 14.05
N CYS A 58 -29.00 -45.12 14.26
CA CYS A 58 -28.34 -45.18 15.58
C CYS A 58 -29.08 -44.35 16.63
N VAL A 59 -29.51 -43.14 16.29
CA VAL A 59 -30.25 -42.25 17.18
C VAL A 59 -31.59 -42.90 17.61
N ASN A 60 -32.31 -43.54 16.68
CA ASN A 60 -33.54 -44.25 17.02
C ASN A 60 -33.29 -45.42 17.99
N LEU A 61 -32.25 -46.24 17.75
CA LEU A 61 -31.88 -47.34 18.64
C LEU A 61 -31.49 -46.86 20.04
N LEU A 62 -30.72 -45.75 20.13
CA LEU A 62 -30.33 -45.14 21.41
C LEU A 62 -31.54 -44.55 22.15
N TYR A 63 -32.51 -44.00 21.44
CA TYR A 63 -33.76 -43.49 21.99
C TYR A 63 -34.61 -44.60 22.58
N ASP A 64 -34.78 -45.71 21.82
CA ASP A 64 -35.53 -46.89 22.31
C ASP A 64 -34.85 -47.48 23.52
N LEU A 65 -33.54 -47.62 23.55
CA LEU A 65 -32.77 -48.10 24.70
C LEU A 65 -32.90 -47.17 25.90
N SER A 66 -32.86 -45.85 25.71
CA SER A 66 -33.05 -44.84 26.77
C SER A 66 -34.45 -44.94 27.38
N LYS A 67 -35.47 -45.22 26.55
CA LYS A 67 -36.85 -45.47 27.02
C LYS A 67 -36.92 -46.73 27.83
N THR A 68 -36.36 -47.85 27.37
CA THR A 68 -36.30 -49.13 28.12
C THR A 68 -35.58 -48.93 29.43
N LEU A 69 -34.48 -48.20 29.49
CA LEU A 69 -33.75 -47.92 30.71
C LEU A 69 -34.59 -47.11 31.70
N LYS A 70 -35.38 -46.13 31.23
CA LYS A 70 -36.32 -45.39 32.07
C LYS A 70 -37.41 -46.24 32.63
N ASP A 71 -38.02 -47.15 31.83
CA ASP A 71 -39.03 -48.10 32.25
C ASP A 71 -38.50 -49.05 33.33
N ILE A 72 -37.19 -49.42 33.30
CA ILE A 72 -36.53 -50.21 34.33
C ILE A 72 -36.34 -49.42 35.61
N ILE A 73 -35.97 -48.14 35.50
CA ILE A 73 -35.79 -47.22 36.63
C ILE A 73 -37.15 -47.02 37.35
N ASP A 74 -38.20 -46.79 36.59
CA ASP A 74 -39.57 -46.56 37.11
C ASP A 74 -40.15 -47.83 37.75
N ALA A 75 -39.75 -49.03 37.31
CA ALA A 75 -40.15 -50.31 37.83
C ALA A 75 -39.29 -50.85 39.00
N LYS A 76 -38.34 -50.05 39.51
CA LYS A 76 -37.36 -50.41 40.53
C LYS A 76 -37.97 -51.03 41.81
N ASP A 77 -39.07 -50.46 42.30
CA ASP A 77 -39.71 -50.87 43.56
C ASP A 77 -40.74 -52.01 43.40
N SER A 78 -41.09 -52.34 42.14
CA SER A 78 -42.10 -53.36 41.84
C SER A 78 -41.58 -54.70 41.31
N THR A 79 -40.29 -54.86 41.07
CA THR A 79 -39.66 -56.04 40.45
C THR A 79 -38.67 -56.73 41.37
N THR A 80 -38.53 -58.03 41.27
CA THR A 80 -37.55 -58.82 42.08
C THR A 80 -36.11 -58.51 41.67
N THR A 81 -35.16 -58.64 42.58
CA THR A 81 -33.73 -58.40 42.37
C THR A 81 -33.17 -59.08 41.14
N ASP A 82 -33.47 -60.36 40.95
CA ASP A 82 -33.00 -61.16 39.81
C ASP A 82 -33.56 -60.66 38.48
N GLN A 83 -34.82 -60.17 38.47
CA GLN A 83 -35.43 -59.61 37.30
C GLN A 83 -34.84 -58.21 36.97
N LEU A 84 -34.49 -57.40 37.99
CA LEU A 84 -33.84 -56.11 37.78
C LEU A 84 -32.42 -56.28 37.22
N LEU A 85 -31.65 -57.23 37.78
CA LEU A 85 -30.31 -57.52 37.28
C LEU A 85 -30.33 -58.13 35.85
N GLY A 86 -31.31 -59.01 35.58
CA GLY A 86 -31.54 -59.59 34.25
C GLY A 86 -31.83 -58.48 33.21
N ARG A 87 -32.76 -57.55 33.50
CA ARG A 87 -33.11 -56.43 32.61
C ARG A 87 -31.93 -55.47 32.39
N LEU A 88 -31.10 -55.20 33.43
CA LEU A 88 -29.87 -54.42 33.27
C LEU A 88 -28.85 -55.13 32.37
N GLN A 89 -28.77 -56.44 32.45
CA GLN A 89 -27.91 -57.25 31.59
C GLN A 89 -28.40 -57.22 30.14
N ASP A 90 -29.71 -57.21 29.90
CA ASP A 90 -30.31 -57.03 28.54
C ASP A 90 -29.95 -55.63 27.98
N VAL A 91 -30.06 -54.57 28.77
CA VAL A 91 -29.65 -53.22 28.37
C VAL A 91 -28.14 -53.18 28.03
N ASN A 92 -27.31 -53.91 28.85
CA ASN A 92 -25.86 -53.97 28.55
C ASN A 92 -25.58 -54.69 27.22
N ASN A 93 -26.33 -55.81 26.91
CA ASN A 93 -26.19 -56.56 25.71
C ASN A 93 -26.62 -55.75 24.47
N ASP A 94 -27.78 -55.05 24.57
CA ASP A 94 -28.28 -54.17 23.52
C ASP A 94 -27.32 -53.00 23.25
N LEU A 95 -26.84 -52.37 24.31
CA LEU A 95 -25.83 -51.29 24.19
C LEU A 95 -24.54 -51.83 23.56
N SER A 96 -24.05 -52.98 23.98
CA SER A 96 -22.90 -53.65 23.37
C SER A 96 -23.12 -53.90 21.87
N GLY A 97 -24.33 -54.30 21.44
CA GLY A 97 -24.71 -54.46 20.06
C GLY A 97 -24.67 -53.17 19.25
N ILE A 98 -25.09 -52.05 19.84
CA ILE A 98 -25.03 -50.70 19.22
C ILE A 98 -23.58 -50.27 19.09
N LEU A 99 -22.79 -50.39 20.18
CA LEU A 99 -21.40 -50.00 20.22
C LEU A 99 -20.52 -50.83 19.27
N LYS A 100 -20.90 -52.03 18.94
CA LYS A 100 -20.23 -52.86 17.93
C LYS A 100 -20.18 -52.22 16.55
N ILE A 101 -21.22 -51.48 16.21
CA ILE A 101 -21.39 -50.90 14.87
C ILE A 101 -21.02 -49.42 14.84
N TYR A 102 -21.35 -48.70 15.90
CA TYR A 102 -21.27 -47.22 15.92
C TYR A 102 -20.18 -46.69 16.88
N GLY A 103 -19.60 -47.57 17.72
CA GLY A 103 -18.59 -47.14 18.70
C GLY A 103 -19.12 -46.22 19.79
N THR A 104 -18.23 -45.50 20.45
CA THR A 104 -18.52 -44.48 21.47
C THR A 104 -17.34 -43.53 21.58
N GLU A 105 -17.51 -42.43 22.30
CA GLU A 105 -16.44 -41.42 22.47
C GLU A 105 -15.24 -41.93 23.31
N SER A 106 -15.52 -42.77 24.34
CA SER A 106 -14.53 -43.23 25.29
C SER A 106 -14.16 -44.70 25.09
N LEU A 107 -12.84 -44.97 24.95
CA LEU A 107 -12.32 -46.33 24.92
C LEU A 107 -12.62 -47.10 26.22
N GLU A 108 -12.54 -46.47 27.40
CA GLU A 108 -12.84 -47.10 28.68
C GLU A 108 -14.30 -47.51 28.80
N ASP A 109 -15.21 -46.69 28.36
CA ASP A 109 -16.65 -47.02 28.42
C ASP A 109 -16.95 -48.21 27.52
N LEU A 110 -16.35 -48.30 26.32
CA LEU A 110 -16.47 -49.45 25.44
C LEU A 110 -15.90 -50.72 26.09
N LEU A 111 -14.69 -50.64 26.66
CA LEU A 111 -14.06 -51.78 27.29
C LEU A 111 -14.87 -52.24 28.55
N THR A 112 -15.40 -51.32 29.36
CA THR A 112 -16.23 -51.63 30.53
C THR A 112 -17.49 -52.41 30.14
N ILE A 113 -18.11 -52.09 29.00
CA ILE A 113 -19.29 -52.77 28.50
C ILE A 113 -18.94 -54.15 27.93
N CYS A 114 -17.81 -54.28 27.17
CA CYS A 114 -17.42 -55.46 26.44
C CYS A 114 -16.72 -56.52 27.32
N ILE A 115 -15.85 -56.12 28.23
CA ILE A 115 -14.94 -56.99 28.99
C ILE A 115 -15.17 -56.88 30.49
N GLY A 116 -15.73 -55.76 30.96
CA GLY A 116 -15.93 -55.48 32.39
C GLY A 116 -14.75 -54.80 33.08
N THR A 117 -15.00 -54.30 34.30
CA THR A 117 -14.07 -53.44 35.04
C THR A 117 -12.79 -54.13 35.51
N ASN A 118 -12.87 -55.45 35.82
CA ASN A 118 -11.73 -56.17 36.39
C ASN A 118 -10.60 -56.42 35.36
N SER A 119 -10.92 -56.57 34.08
CA SER A 119 -9.95 -56.71 33.00
C SER A 119 -9.17 -55.43 32.69
N MET A 120 -9.74 -54.30 33.03
CA MET A 120 -9.13 -52.99 32.75
C MET A 120 -7.96 -52.61 33.66
N LEU A 121 -7.91 -53.17 34.87
CA LEU A 121 -6.84 -52.88 35.82
C LEU A 121 -5.42 -53.24 35.30
N SER A 122 -5.32 -54.27 34.44
CA SER A 122 -4.04 -54.70 33.81
C SER A 122 -3.51 -53.71 32.74
N TYR A 123 -4.37 -52.86 32.15
CA TYR A 123 -3.94 -51.90 31.13
C TYR A 123 -3.50 -50.57 31.71
N ASN A 124 -3.98 -50.21 32.93
CA ASN A 124 -3.75 -48.88 33.53
C ASN A 124 -2.26 -48.66 33.95
N GLU A 125 -1.42 -49.67 33.97
CA GLU A 125 0.02 -49.56 34.24
C GLU A 125 0.84 -49.14 32.99
N ASN A 126 0.22 -49.11 31.78
CA ASN A 126 0.90 -48.83 30.55
C ASN A 126 0.71 -47.38 30.08
N LYS A 127 1.75 -46.59 30.13
CA LYS A 127 1.73 -45.15 29.70
C LYS A 127 1.24 -44.95 28.25
N LYS A 128 1.41 -45.92 27.36
CA LYS A 128 0.90 -45.89 25.98
C LYS A 128 -0.62 -46.02 25.96
N TYR A 129 -1.21 -46.77 26.91
CA TYR A 129 -2.64 -46.93 27.07
C TYR A 129 -3.29 -45.64 27.54
N ASP A 130 -2.65 -44.83 28.36
CA ASP A 130 -3.14 -43.53 28.80
C ASP A 130 -3.33 -42.57 27.63
N LEU A 131 -2.47 -42.64 26.62
CA LEU A 131 -2.64 -41.86 25.40
C LEU A 131 -3.83 -42.35 24.57
N LEU A 132 -3.97 -43.66 24.40
CA LEU A 132 -5.13 -44.25 23.71
C LEU A 132 -6.45 -43.87 24.41
N LYS A 133 -6.50 -43.96 25.75
CA LYS A 133 -7.66 -43.56 26.53
C LYS A 133 -8.10 -42.14 26.29
N LYS A 134 -7.13 -41.21 26.12
CA LYS A 134 -7.39 -39.78 25.97
C LYS A 134 -7.72 -39.36 24.54
N TYR A 135 -7.09 -39.95 23.53
CA TYR A 135 -7.12 -39.45 22.15
C TYR A 135 -7.76 -40.42 21.14
N PHE A 136 -8.03 -41.68 21.53
CA PHE A 136 -8.62 -42.68 20.64
C PHE A 136 -10.11 -42.82 20.88
N HIS A 137 -10.89 -42.60 19.82
CA HIS A 137 -12.35 -42.70 19.80
C HIS A 137 -12.81 -43.90 18.99
N PRO A 138 -13.34 -44.96 19.66
CA PRO A 138 -13.82 -46.18 18.95
C PRO A 138 -14.99 -45.89 18.01
N THR A 139 -14.92 -46.37 16.77
CA THR A 139 -16.01 -46.31 15.79
C THR A 139 -16.71 -47.65 15.60
N SER A 140 -16.03 -48.78 15.88
CA SER A 140 -16.60 -50.11 15.84
C SER A 140 -15.69 -51.06 16.60
N TYR A 141 -16.23 -52.25 16.97
CA TYR A 141 -15.39 -53.31 17.53
C TYR A 141 -15.81 -54.69 17.02
N ALA A 142 -14.87 -55.64 17.09
CA ALA A 142 -15.12 -57.05 16.79
C ALA A 142 -14.43 -57.93 17.86
N LEU A 143 -15.19 -58.92 18.35
CA LEU A 143 -14.65 -59.96 19.24
C LEU A 143 -14.19 -61.14 18.41
N LEU A 144 -12.90 -61.52 18.61
CA LEU A 144 -12.31 -62.67 17.99
C LEU A 144 -12.21 -63.82 19.04
N ALA A 145 -12.71 -65.05 18.72
CA ALA A 145 -12.53 -66.20 19.56
C ALA A 145 -11.14 -66.82 19.31
N ASN A 146 -10.48 -67.30 20.35
CA ASN A 146 -9.15 -67.94 20.35
C ASN A 146 -7.97 -67.02 20.02
N ALA A 147 -7.49 -66.28 21.02
CA ALA A 147 -6.19 -65.61 20.93
C ALA A 147 -5.06 -66.57 21.28
N LYS A 148 -3.98 -66.55 20.47
CA LYS A 148 -2.71 -67.07 20.88
C LYS A 148 -2.12 -66.16 21.99
N ASN A 149 -1.38 -66.74 22.93
CA ASN A 149 -0.67 -65.97 23.94
C ASN A 149 0.31 -65.00 23.27
N GLU A 150 -0.08 -63.76 23.12
CA GLU A 150 0.81 -62.68 22.64
C GLU A 150 1.52 -62.06 23.84
N THR A 151 2.80 -61.75 23.67
CA THR A 151 3.64 -61.12 24.69
C THR A 151 3.30 -59.62 24.86
N LYS A 152 2.58 -59.01 23.89
CA LYS A 152 2.15 -57.61 23.95
C LYS A 152 0.69 -57.52 24.34
N MET A 153 0.37 -56.68 25.35
CA MET A 153 -1.01 -56.47 25.81
C MET A 153 -1.94 -55.89 24.74
N PHE A 154 -1.42 -55.08 23.88
CA PHE A 154 -2.14 -54.55 22.70
C PHE A 154 -1.22 -54.16 21.56
N THR A 155 -1.72 -54.15 20.34
CA THR A 155 -1.05 -53.70 19.12
C THR A 155 -1.91 -52.66 18.39
N CYS A 156 -1.28 -51.66 17.76
CA CYS A 156 -1.97 -50.64 16.97
C CYS A 156 -1.61 -50.80 15.47
N HIS A 157 -2.58 -50.73 14.59
CA HIS A 157 -2.41 -50.86 13.15
C HIS A 157 -3.11 -49.70 12.43
N GLU A 158 -2.54 -49.16 11.36
CA GLU A 158 -3.15 -48.11 10.57
C GLU A 158 -4.30 -48.67 9.70
N ILE A 159 -5.37 -47.92 9.55
CA ILE A 159 -6.49 -48.22 8.67
C ILE A 159 -6.70 -47.04 7.72
N SER A 160 -6.77 -47.32 6.41
CA SER A 160 -7.14 -46.33 5.41
C SER A 160 -8.66 -46.20 5.31
N GLN A 161 -9.18 -44.96 5.27
CA GLN A 161 -10.57 -44.69 4.93
C GLN A 161 -10.63 -43.69 3.76
N SER A 162 -11.71 -43.73 2.97
CA SER A 162 -11.86 -42.97 1.71
C SER A 162 -12.24 -41.49 1.89
N SER A 163 -12.54 -41.05 3.10
CA SER A 163 -12.95 -39.66 3.35
C SER A 163 -11.79 -38.68 3.30
N LYS A 164 -11.88 -37.62 2.49
CA LYS A 164 -10.86 -36.53 2.45
C LYS A 164 -10.66 -35.85 3.81
N LYS A 165 -11.75 -35.57 4.55
CA LYS A 165 -11.69 -34.96 5.87
C LYS A 165 -11.11 -35.90 6.94
N PHE A 166 -11.34 -37.19 6.81
CA PHE A 166 -10.79 -38.20 7.72
C PHE A 166 -9.26 -38.19 7.75
N HIS A 167 -8.63 -38.19 6.56
CA HIS A 167 -7.16 -38.24 6.46
C HIS A 167 -6.43 -36.93 6.85
N THR A 168 -7.12 -35.81 6.89
CA THR A 168 -6.50 -34.52 7.16
C THR A 168 -6.60 -34.08 8.61
N LYS A 169 -7.68 -34.46 9.31
CA LYS A 169 -7.94 -34.06 10.70
C LYS A 169 -7.81 -35.17 11.72
N VAL A 170 -8.08 -36.38 11.31
CA VAL A 170 -8.05 -37.55 12.18
C VAL A 170 -7.43 -38.73 11.45
N TYR A 171 -6.88 -39.66 12.21
CA TYR A 171 -6.28 -40.90 11.68
C TYR A 171 -7.08 -42.11 12.07
N GLY A 172 -7.32 -43.02 11.14
CA GLY A 172 -7.91 -44.34 11.42
C GLY A 172 -6.91 -45.29 12.00
N ILE A 173 -7.20 -45.83 13.15
CA ILE A 173 -6.37 -46.83 13.85
C ILE A 173 -7.21 -48.00 14.26
N LYS A 174 -6.65 -49.22 14.12
CA LYS A 174 -7.17 -50.45 14.71
C LYS A 174 -6.31 -50.86 15.89
N VAL A 175 -6.91 -50.90 17.04
CA VAL A 175 -6.27 -51.37 18.28
C VAL A 175 -6.72 -52.79 18.52
N VAL A 176 -5.80 -53.72 18.58
CA VAL A 176 -6.06 -55.13 18.93
C VAL A 176 -5.62 -55.33 20.37
N MET A 177 -6.57 -55.66 21.24
CA MET A 177 -6.38 -55.83 22.69
C MET A 177 -6.61 -57.29 23.08
N TYR A 178 -5.75 -57.81 23.90
CA TYR A 178 -5.87 -59.20 24.39
C TYR A 178 -6.27 -59.16 25.85
N ASP A 179 -7.43 -59.82 26.17
CA ASP A 179 -7.88 -59.96 27.56
C ASP A 179 -7.50 -61.34 28.13
N ASN A 180 -6.61 -61.28 29.10
CA ASN A 180 -6.11 -62.48 29.76
C ASN A 180 -7.18 -63.22 30.58
N PHE A 181 -8.21 -62.49 31.06
CA PHE A 181 -9.25 -63.12 31.90
C PHE A 181 -10.27 -63.86 31.04
N SER A 182 -10.83 -63.28 30.05
CA SER A 182 -11.81 -63.90 29.15
C SER A 182 -11.18 -64.73 28.02
N LYS A 183 -9.86 -64.63 27.81
CA LYS A 183 -9.10 -65.29 26.72
C LYS A 183 -9.67 -64.94 25.34
N LYS A 184 -10.14 -63.68 25.24
CA LYS A 184 -10.71 -63.13 23.99
C LYS A 184 -9.79 -62.03 23.51
N THR A 185 -9.74 -61.88 22.17
CA THR A 185 -9.07 -60.73 21.50
C THR A 185 -10.15 -59.77 21.01
N LEU A 186 -9.99 -58.52 21.37
CA LEU A 186 -10.88 -57.46 20.96
C LEU A 186 -10.19 -56.59 19.91
N GLY A 187 -10.71 -56.56 18.68
CA GLY A 187 -10.26 -55.66 17.64
C GLY A 187 -11.13 -54.42 17.58
N ILE A 188 -10.63 -53.27 17.98
CA ILE A 188 -11.34 -51.99 18.04
C ILE A 188 -10.85 -51.16 16.90
N THR A 189 -11.77 -50.74 16.03
CA THR A 189 -11.49 -49.75 14.98
C THR A 189 -11.95 -48.39 15.45
N GLY A 190 -11.16 -47.37 15.24
CA GLY A 190 -11.51 -46.04 15.68
C GLY A 190 -10.67 -44.94 15.02
N ILE A 191 -10.90 -43.73 15.46
CA ILE A 191 -10.20 -42.55 15.01
C ILE A 191 -9.31 -42.03 16.13
N LEU A 192 -8.15 -41.51 15.75
CA LEU A 192 -7.24 -40.81 16.64
C LEU A 192 -7.39 -39.30 16.40
N ASP A 193 -7.72 -38.58 17.47
CA ASP A 193 -7.80 -37.13 17.40
C ASP A 193 -6.39 -36.50 17.55
N ASP A 194 -5.94 -35.77 16.55
CA ASP A 194 -4.60 -35.18 16.51
C ASP A 194 -4.57 -33.76 17.14
N ILE A 195 -5.24 -33.57 18.25
CA ILE A 195 -5.19 -32.32 19.01
C ILE A 195 -3.91 -32.28 19.84
N LEU A 196 -2.97 -31.49 19.36
CA LEU A 196 -1.53 -31.58 19.58
C LEU A 196 -0.97 -30.96 20.84
N VAL A 197 -1.66 -30.02 21.48
CA VAL A 197 -1.03 -29.21 22.54
C VAL A 197 -0.73 -30.01 23.79
N ASP A 198 -1.63 -30.90 24.16
CA ASP A 198 -1.49 -31.73 25.37
C ASP A 198 -0.61 -32.98 25.15
N CYS A 199 -0.53 -33.48 23.91
CA CYS A 199 0.30 -34.65 23.58
C CYS A 199 1.80 -34.37 23.77
N LEU A 200 2.24 -33.13 23.48
CA LEU A 200 3.65 -32.76 23.57
C LEU A 200 4.21 -32.83 24.99
N ASN A 201 3.36 -32.78 26.00
CA ASN A 201 3.73 -32.87 27.42
C ASN A 201 3.59 -34.28 28.01
N SER A 202 3.30 -35.28 27.21
CA SER A 202 3.20 -36.65 27.69
C SER A 202 4.56 -37.26 28.05
N ASP A 203 4.65 -37.87 29.24
CA ASP A 203 5.87 -38.56 29.69
C ASP A 203 6.28 -39.70 28.75
N TYR A 204 5.29 -40.38 28.13
CA TYR A 204 5.55 -41.45 27.17
C TYR A 204 6.22 -40.92 25.91
N ILE A 205 5.68 -39.86 25.30
CA ILE A 205 6.25 -39.24 24.11
C ILE A 205 7.64 -38.70 24.39
N SER A 206 7.82 -38.06 25.54
CA SER A 206 9.12 -37.54 25.97
C SER A 206 10.16 -38.65 26.15
N SER A 207 9.74 -39.78 26.73
CA SER A 207 10.61 -40.98 26.85
C SER A 207 10.99 -41.53 25.48
N VAL A 208 10.04 -41.75 24.59
CA VAL A 208 10.33 -42.26 23.22
C VAL A 208 11.19 -41.29 22.42
N LYS A 209 10.99 -39.97 22.54
CA LYS A 209 11.89 -38.99 21.90
C LYS A 209 13.30 -39.08 22.44
N ASN A 210 13.48 -39.20 23.75
CA ASN A 210 14.81 -39.36 24.35
C ASN A 210 15.48 -40.66 23.92
N ASP A 211 14.72 -41.76 23.86
CA ASP A 211 15.22 -43.06 23.39
C ASP A 211 15.65 -43.02 21.94
N LEU A 212 14.90 -42.32 21.05
CA LEU A 212 15.26 -42.09 19.65
C LEU A 212 16.54 -41.27 19.48
N ILE A 213 16.78 -40.31 20.35
CA ILE A 213 17.97 -39.47 20.29
C ILE A 213 19.18 -40.19 20.92
N GLN A 214 18.99 -40.94 22.01
CA GLN A 214 20.06 -41.62 22.71
C GLN A 214 20.56 -42.90 22.00
N ASN A 215 19.66 -43.64 21.37
CA ASN A 215 19.94 -44.90 20.68
C ASN A 215 20.07 -44.72 19.16
N MET A 216 20.48 -43.55 18.71
CA MET A 216 20.62 -43.18 17.32
C MET A 216 21.66 -44.05 16.59
N PRO A 217 21.37 -44.61 15.41
CA PRO A 217 22.36 -45.36 14.62
C PRO A 217 23.58 -44.49 14.23
N ALA A 218 24.76 -45.12 14.13
CA ALA A 218 26.03 -44.43 13.86
C ALA A 218 26.20 -43.92 12.42
N GLU A 219 25.21 -44.11 11.55
CA GLU A 219 25.25 -43.67 10.17
C GLU A 219 25.17 -42.13 10.09
N GLU A 220 25.92 -41.49 9.15
CA GLU A 220 25.99 -40.03 8.96
C GLU A 220 24.65 -39.37 8.76
N CYS A 221 23.68 -40.04 8.15
CA CYS A 221 22.36 -39.50 7.89
C CYS A 221 21.57 -39.15 9.17
N PHE A 222 21.86 -39.83 10.30
CA PHE A 222 21.19 -39.58 11.59
C PHE A 222 21.88 -38.47 12.41
N GLN A 223 23.14 -38.14 12.14
CA GLN A 223 23.89 -37.12 12.88
C GLN A 223 23.61 -35.68 12.39
N THR A 224 22.63 -35.51 11.51
CA THR A 224 22.29 -34.23 10.90
C THR A 224 21.12 -33.53 11.61
N GLU A 225 21.01 -32.23 11.49
CA GLU A 225 19.88 -31.44 11.95
C GLU A 225 18.55 -31.92 11.36
N ARG A 226 18.58 -32.57 10.20
CA ARG A 226 17.43 -33.21 9.52
C ARG A 226 16.75 -34.26 10.37
N PHE A 227 17.51 -35.11 11.04
CA PHE A 227 16.95 -36.14 11.91
C PHE A 227 16.24 -35.50 13.14
N SER A 228 16.84 -34.46 13.70
CA SER A 228 16.21 -33.68 14.78
C SER A 228 14.87 -33.09 14.35
N ASN A 229 14.84 -32.49 13.15
CA ASN A 229 13.61 -31.95 12.54
C ASN A 229 12.56 -33.03 12.28
N TYR A 230 12.98 -34.22 11.84
CA TYR A 230 12.10 -35.36 11.67
C TYR A 230 11.47 -35.80 13.00
N VAL A 231 12.27 -35.93 14.07
CA VAL A 231 11.77 -36.29 15.40
C VAL A 231 10.78 -35.28 15.94
N LEU A 232 11.00 -33.97 15.68
CA LEU A 232 10.08 -32.88 16.05
C LEU A 232 8.78 -32.88 15.21
N SER A 233 8.80 -33.42 14.00
CA SER A 233 7.65 -33.50 13.11
C SER A 233 6.74 -34.72 13.34
N LEU A 234 7.17 -35.70 14.14
CA LEU A 234 6.41 -36.92 14.43
C LEU A 234 5.06 -36.55 15.08
N ALA A 235 3.97 -37.12 14.54
CA ALA A 235 2.63 -36.98 15.06
C ALA A 235 2.32 -38.11 16.12
N LEU A 236 1.25 -37.92 16.89
CA LEU A 236 0.81 -38.89 17.91
C LEU A 236 0.66 -40.31 17.31
N LYS A 237 0.17 -40.40 16.07
CA LYS A 237 0.01 -41.70 15.40
C LYS A 237 1.34 -42.44 15.25
N ASP A 238 2.42 -41.72 14.94
CA ASP A 238 3.76 -42.35 14.71
C ASP A 238 4.29 -43.01 15.99
N TYR A 239 4.06 -42.37 17.15
CA TYR A 239 4.44 -42.95 18.47
C TYR A 239 3.55 -44.15 18.91
N LEU A 240 2.33 -44.23 18.40
CA LEU A 240 1.38 -45.29 18.72
C LEU A 240 1.53 -46.49 17.78
N LEU A 241 1.84 -46.26 16.49
CA LEU A 241 1.89 -47.31 15.46
C LEU A 241 3.26 -47.97 15.35
N HIS A 242 4.35 -47.23 15.55
CA HIS A 242 5.71 -47.67 15.22
C HIS A 242 6.60 -47.78 16.46
N ASP A 243 7.44 -48.80 16.43
CA ASP A 243 8.53 -48.93 17.37
C ASP A 243 9.76 -48.09 16.91
N THR A 244 10.73 -47.82 17.78
CA THR A 244 11.93 -47.00 17.48
C THR A 244 12.67 -47.42 16.23
N THR A 245 12.82 -48.73 16.00
CA THR A 245 13.48 -49.32 14.82
C THR A 245 12.70 -49.01 13.52
N GLU A 246 11.39 -49.07 13.57
CA GLU A 246 10.52 -48.76 12.43
C GLU A 246 10.54 -47.24 12.11
N LEU A 247 10.65 -46.39 13.14
CA LEU A 247 10.79 -44.95 12.94
C LEU A 247 12.09 -44.58 12.24
N TYR A 248 13.21 -45.27 12.57
CA TYR A 248 14.48 -45.11 11.82
C TYR A 248 14.35 -45.57 10.36
N ALA A 249 13.70 -46.70 10.11
CA ALA A 249 13.45 -47.21 8.75
C ALA A 249 12.55 -46.25 7.93
N LYS A 250 11.55 -45.66 8.58
CA LYS A 250 10.72 -44.61 7.95
C LYS A 250 11.53 -43.35 7.57
N TYR A 251 12.43 -42.92 8.43
CA TYR A 251 13.30 -41.77 8.12
C TYR A 251 14.20 -42.05 6.92
N THR A 252 14.87 -43.18 6.87
CA THR A 252 15.71 -43.55 5.71
C THR A 252 14.89 -43.73 4.44
N GLY A 253 13.70 -44.30 4.53
CA GLY A 253 12.76 -44.41 3.43
C GLY A 253 12.32 -43.03 2.87
N SER A 254 12.08 -42.04 3.75
CA SER A 254 11.72 -40.67 3.36
C SER A 254 12.85 -39.96 2.62
N LEU A 255 14.10 -40.16 3.02
CA LEU A 255 15.28 -39.65 2.29
C LEU A 255 15.39 -40.26 0.88
N GLY A 256 15.15 -41.56 0.74
CA GLY A 256 15.12 -42.25 -0.55
C GLY A 256 14.04 -41.73 -1.47
N GLN A 257 12.82 -41.52 -0.96
CA GLN A 257 11.72 -40.91 -1.71
C GLN A 257 12.02 -39.48 -2.14
N LEU A 258 12.59 -38.64 -1.27
CA LEU A 258 12.98 -37.29 -1.60
C LEU A 258 14.06 -37.26 -2.69
N SER A 259 15.04 -38.18 -2.66
CA SER A 259 16.08 -38.24 -3.69
C SER A 259 15.53 -38.59 -5.06
N THR A 260 14.58 -39.53 -5.14
CA THR A 260 13.88 -39.88 -6.40
C THR A 260 12.97 -38.77 -6.88
N PHE A 261 12.32 -38.03 -5.96
CA PHE A 261 11.47 -36.88 -6.29
C PHE A 261 12.30 -35.75 -6.91
N LYS A 262 13.48 -35.46 -6.36
CA LYS A 262 14.41 -34.43 -6.88
C LYS A 262 14.99 -34.73 -8.27
N GLN A 263 15.03 -35.96 -8.68
CA GLN A 263 15.54 -36.38 -10.00
C GLN A 263 14.49 -36.18 -11.12
N LYS A 264 13.22 -35.91 -10.78
CA LYS A 264 12.15 -35.68 -11.75
C LYS A 264 12.15 -34.23 -12.26
N ASP A 265 11.68 -34.08 -13.49
CA ASP A 265 11.44 -32.74 -14.04
C ASP A 265 10.36 -32.00 -13.26
N MET A 266 10.52 -30.67 -13.09
CA MET A 266 9.58 -29.81 -12.35
C MET A 266 8.13 -29.93 -12.86
N SER A 267 7.93 -30.05 -14.17
CA SER A 267 6.60 -30.23 -14.77
C SER A 267 5.93 -31.55 -14.35
N LEU A 268 6.70 -32.61 -14.18
CA LEU A 268 6.23 -33.90 -13.67
C LEU A 268 5.90 -33.86 -12.18
N ILE A 269 6.73 -33.15 -11.41
CA ILE A 269 6.53 -32.95 -9.97
C ILE A 269 5.21 -32.20 -9.72
N VAL A 270 4.99 -31.09 -10.39
CA VAL A 270 3.76 -30.29 -10.26
C VAL A 270 2.54 -31.11 -10.69
N LYS A 271 2.62 -31.85 -11.79
CA LYS A 271 1.54 -32.70 -12.28
C LYS A 271 1.22 -33.82 -11.29
N GLU A 272 2.20 -34.57 -10.82
CA GLU A 272 2.03 -35.61 -9.80
C GLU A 272 1.43 -35.07 -8.50
N PHE A 273 1.85 -33.84 -8.10
CA PHE A 273 1.32 -33.20 -6.92
C PHE A 273 -0.16 -32.82 -7.09
N ILE A 274 -0.55 -32.21 -8.21
CA ILE A 274 -1.93 -31.81 -8.50
C ILE A 274 -2.82 -33.06 -8.61
N ASP A 275 -2.38 -34.10 -9.31
CA ASP A 275 -3.14 -35.34 -9.54
C ASP A 275 -3.24 -36.23 -8.28
N SER A 276 -2.39 -36.01 -7.26
CA SER A 276 -2.39 -36.79 -6.03
C SER A 276 -3.56 -36.42 -5.10
N ASP A 277 -3.94 -37.37 -4.24
CA ASP A 277 -4.92 -37.12 -3.19
C ASP A 277 -4.38 -36.20 -2.09
N LEU A 278 -5.27 -35.70 -1.25
CA LEU A 278 -4.92 -34.71 -0.21
C LEU A 278 -3.91 -35.26 0.81
N PHE A 279 -3.92 -36.55 1.07
CA PHE A 279 -3.00 -37.25 1.97
C PHE A 279 -1.58 -37.27 1.39
N ASN A 280 -1.42 -37.63 0.13
CA ASN A 280 -0.13 -37.61 -0.56
C ASN A 280 0.41 -36.19 -0.75
N LYS A 281 -0.46 -35.19 -1.07
CA LYS A 281 -0.09 -33.78 -1.09
C LYS A 281 0.51 -33.34 0.25
N ARG A 282 -0.17 -33.67 1.35
CA ARG A 282 0.30 -33.40 2.71
C ARG A 282 1.66 -34.05 2.98
N HIS A 283 1.81 -35.31 2.59
CA HIS A 283 3.03 -36.06 2.82
C HIS A 283 4.24 -35.50 2.06
N ILE A 284 4.07 -35.13 0.78
CA ILE A 284 5.09 -34.50 -0.05
C ILE A 284 5.52 -33.15 0.58
N LEU A 285 4.58 -32.31 0.98
CA LEU A 285 4.88 -31.01 1.60
C LEU A 285 5.65 -31.18 2.91
N ILE A 286 5.24 -32.12 3.77
CA ILE A 286 5.92 -32.40 5.03
C ILE A 286 7.35 -32.90 4.79
N GLN A 287 7.57 -33.77 3.82
CA GLN A 287 8.90 -34.26 3.49
C GLN A 287 9.82 -33.15 2.99
N LEU A 288 9.34 -32.27 2.11
CA LEU A 288 10.10 -31.13 1.61
C LEU A 288 10.47 -30.14 2.72
N LEU A 289 9.57 -29.93 3.69
CA LEU A 289 9.79 -28.98 4.79
C LEU A 289 10.70 -29.53 5.88
N ILE A 290 10.70 -30.83 6.13
CA ILE A 290 11.60 -31.47 7.10
C ILE A 290 13.06 -31.47 6.59
N HIS A 291 13.24 -31.73 5.30
CA HIS A 291 14.53 -31.79 4.66
C HIS A 291 14.97 -30.47 4.02
N ALA A 292 14.63 -29.35 4.65
CA ALA A 292 14.86 -27.99 4.16
C ALA A 292 16.30 -27.51 4.39
N ASP A 293 17.33 -28.28 4.02
CA ASP A 293 18.74 -27.86 4.14
C ASP A 293 19.11 -26.81 3.08
N THR A 294 18.39 -26.75 2.00
CA THR A 294 18.56 -25.76 0.94
C THR A 294 17.28 -24.93 0.82
N HIS A 295 17.44 -23.65 0.53
CA HIS A 295 16.31 -22.77 0.23
C HIS A 295 15.41 -23.32 -0.89
N ASP A 296 15.98 -24.17 -1.76
CA ASP A 296 15.26 -24.78 -2.90
C ASP A 296 14.11 -25.68 -2.47
N ASN A 297 14.29 -26.49 -1.41
CA ASN A 297 13.22 -27.38 -0.90
C ASN A 297 12.09 -26.59 -0.25
N GLN A 298 12.43 -25.53 0.50
CA GLN A 298 11.46 -24.64 1.10
C GLN A 298 10.67 -23.90 0.02
N TYR A 299 11.37 -23.42 -0.99
CA TYR A 299 10.79 -22.76 -2.14
C TYR A 299 9.84 -23.68 -2.91
N LEU A 300 10.29 -24.93 -3.19
CA LEU A 300 9.48 -25.92 -3.88
C LEU A 300 8.21 -26.28 -3.07
N ALA A 301 8.33 -26.46 -1.76
CA ALA A 301 7.18 -26.75 -0.90
C ALA A 301 6.15 -25.62 -0.94
N TYR A 302 6.61 -24.37 -0.86
CA TYR A 302 5.74 -23.19 -0.95
C TYR A 302 5.10 -23.08 -2.33
N LEU A 303 5.87 -23.28 -3.40
CA LEU A 303 5.38 -23.19 -4.78
C LEU A 303 4.31 -24.26 -5.06
N LEU A 304 4.53 -25.50 -4.63
CA LEU A 304 3.54 -26.57 -4.75
C LEU A 304 2.25 -26.26 -3.97
N TYR A 305 2.37 -25.68 -2.77
CA TYR A 305 1.23 -25.25 -1.99
C TYR A 305 0.48 -24.09 -2.65
N ASP A 306 1.19 -23.13 -3.25
CA ASP A 306 0.61 -21.99 -3.94
C ASP A 306 -0.13 -22.39 -5.22
N THR A 307 0.32 -23.46 -5.91
CA THR A 307 -0.42 -24.01 -7.08
C THR A 307 -1.84 -24.46 -6.77
N LEU A 308 -2.13 -24.78 -5.50
CA LEU A 308 -3.48 -25.13 -5.07
C LEU A 308 -4.44 -23.93 -4.97
N SER A 309 -3.92 -22.69 -5.00
CA SER A 309 -4.72 -21.46 -4.97
C SER A 309 -5.26 -21.02 -6.33
N ASN A 310 -4.74 -21.57 -7.42
CA ASN A 310 -4.91 -21.06 -8.78
C ASN A 310 -5.90 -21.84 -9.65
N ASP A 311 -6.76 -22.68 -9.09
CA ASP A 311 -7.69 -23.43 -9.90
C ASP A 311 -9.00 -22.64 -10.16
N THR A 312 -9.52 -22.74 -11.39
CA THR A 312 -10.59 -21.89 -11.99
C THR A 312 -11.92 -21.86 -11.24
N ASN A 313 -12.10 -22.67 -10.21
CA ASN A 313 -13.32 -22.76 -9.40
C ASN A 313 -13.22 -22.13 -8.00
N GLY A 314 -12.27 -21.24 -7.77
CA GLY A 314 -12.01 -20.29 -6.66
C GLY A 314 -12.50 -20.56 -5.22
N VAL A 315 -13.54 -21.36 -5.03
CA VAL A 315 -14.16 -21.64 -3.71
C VAL A 315 -13.68 -22.98 -3.13
N ILE A 316 -13.32 -23.95 -3.98
CA ILE A 316 -12.94 -25.31 -3.54
C ILE A 316 -11.47 -25.35 -3.14
N ASP A 317 -10.61 -24.60 -3.82
CA ASP A 317 -9.17 -24.63 -3.61
C ASP A 317 -8.70 -23.90 -2.37
N THR A 318 -9.36 -22.79 -2.02
CA THR A 318 -9.16 -22.11 -0.73
C THR A 318 -9.48 -23.04 0.45
N GLN A 319 -10.45 -23.94 0.29
CA GLN A 319 -10.77 -24.94 1.29
C GLN A 319 -9.68 -26.02 1.38
N GLU A 320 -9.12 -26.50 0.27
CA GLU A 320 -8.05 -27.50 0.27
C GLU A 320 -6.76 -26.96 0.90
N GLN A 321 -6.34 -25.73 0.59
CA GLN A 321 -5.21 -25.07 1.23
C GLN A 321 -5.41 -24.94 2.75
N THR A 322 -6.57 -24.47 3.18
CA THR A 322 -6.89 -24.32 4.60
C THR A 322 -6.86 -25.66 5.31
N ILE A 323 -7.46 -26.69 4.72
CA ILE A 323 -7.49 -28.06 5.27
C ILE A 323 -6.05 -28.61 5.38
N LEU A 324 -5.21 -28.44 4.35
CA LEU A 324 -3.82 -28.90 4.37
C LEU A 324 -3.01 -28.18 5.45
N PHE A 325 -3.08 -26.85 5.50
CA PHE A 325 -2.36 -26.07 6.51
C PHE A 325 -2.80 -26.41 7.94
N ASP A 326 -4.11 -26.56 8.16
CA ASP A 326 -4.65 -26.92 9.47
C ASP A 326 -4.20 -28.31 9.91
N SER A 327 -4.01 -29.23 8.94
CA SER A 327 -3.59 -30.62 9.19
C SER A 327 -2.10 -30.76 9.54
N PHE A 328 -1.28 -29.73 9.32
CA PHE A 328 0.16 -29.81 9.65
C PHE A 328 0.40 -29.83 11.15
N PRO A 329 1.38 -30.63 11.62
CA PRO A 329 1.89 -30.54 12.99
C PRO A 329 2.43 -29.14 13.28
N TRP A 330 2.41 -28.71 14.56
CA TRP A 330 2.87 -27.37 14.96
C TRP A 330 4.24 -26.99 14.43
N TYR A 331 5.19 -27.92 14.52
CA TYR A 331 6.55 -27.70 14.03
C TYR A 331 6.57 -27.47 12.51
N ILE A 332 5.83 -28.24 11.75
CA ILE A 332 5.71 -28.07 10.28
C ILE A 332 5.05 -26.76 9.92
N LYS A 333 4.05 -26.30 10.68
CA LYS A 333 3.45 -24.95 10.49
C LYS A 333 4.48 -23.84 10.67
N GLN A 334 5.39 -24.01 11.62
CA GLN A 334 6.48 -23.06 11.83
C GLN A 334 7.48 -23.09 10.65
N CYS A 335 7.94 -24.28 10.25
CA CYS A 335 8.81 -24.45 9.07
C CYS A 335 8.17 -23.87 7.79
N PHE A 336 6.87 -24.05 7.62
CA PHE A 336 6.14 -23.50 6.47
C PHE A 336 6.10 -21.98 6.48
N ARG A 337 5.88 -21.33 7.63
CA ARG A 337 5.94 -19.86 7.77
C ARG A 337 7.35 -19.33 7.46
N ASP A 338 8.39 -20.03 7.89
CA ASP A 338 9.77 -19.65 7.62
C ASP A 338 10.08 -19.84 6.12
N ALA A 339 9.57 -20.91 5.50
CA ALA A 339 9.64 -21.13 4.06
C ALA A 339 8.97 -20.00 3.27
N MET A 340 7.80 -19.50 3.70
CA MET A 340 7.13 -18.34 3.10
C MET A 340 8.02 -17.09 3.14
N LYS A 341 8.62 -16.78 4.31
CA LYS A 341 9.51 -15.63 4.46
C LYS A 341 10.75 -15.75 3.57
N ASN A 342 11.39 -16.91 3.59
CA ASN A 342 12.59 -17.18 2.81
C ASN A 342 12.30 -17.16 1.30
N THR A 343 11.11 -17.61 0.88
CA THR A 343 10.70 -17.57 -0.53
C THR A 343 10.56 -16.12 -1.03
N ILE A 344 10.01 -15.21 -0.22
CA ILE A 344 9.93 -13.77 -0.56
C ILE A 344 11.34 -13.20 -0.73
N GLN A 345 12.28 -13.58 0.11
CA GLN A 345 13.69 -13.14 0.03
C GLN A 345 14.38 -13.78 -1.18
N TYR A 346 14.21 -15.08 -1.40
CA TYR A 346 14.80 -15.84 -2.51
C TYR A 346 14.28 -15.41 -3.89
N THR A 347 12.97 -15.09 -4.00
CA THR A 347 12.42 -14.51 -5.24
C THR A 347 13.00 -13.13 -5.52
N THR A 348 13.36 -12.37 -4.49
CA THR A 348 14.02 -11.06 -4.65
C THR A 348 15.47 -11.25 -5.14
N GLU A 349 16.18 -12.28 -4.68
CA GLU A 349 17.53 -12.64 -5.12
C GLU A 349 17.54 -13.27 -6.51
N LEU A 350 16.53 -14.09 -6.86
CA LEU A 350 16.36 -14.67 -8.21
C LEU A 350 16.09 -13.62 -9.29
N THR A 351 15.58 -12.43 -8.94
CA THR A 351 15.46 -11.31 -9.90
C THR A 351 16.82 -10.83 -10.44
N HIS A 352 17.93 -11.22 -9.83
CA HIS A 352 19.30 -11.01 -10.30
C HIS A 352 19.86 -12.18 -11.14
N PHE A 353 19.15 -13.31 -11.20
CA PHE A 353 19.54 -14.44 -12.06
C PHE A 353 19.07 -14.23 -13.50
N ASP A 354 19.90 -14.66 -14.47
CA ASP A 354 19.61 -14.60 -15.90
C ASP A 354 18.41 -15.51 -16.21
N VAL A 355 17.21 -14.92 -16.19
CA VAL A 355 15.92 -15.58 -16.51
C VAL A 355 15.96 -16.24 -17.91
N ASN A 356 16.84 -15.78 -18.81
CA ASN A 356 17.01 -16.30 -20.15
C ASN A 356 17.54 -17.74 -20.23
N LYS A 357 18.01 -18.33 -19.12
CA LYS A 357 18.50 -19.73 -19.04
C LYS A 357 17.41 -20.74 -18.69
N ILE A 358 16.23 -20.28 -18.28
CA ILE A 358 15.10 -21.15 -17.89
C ILE A 358 14.23 -21.43 -19.13
N PRO A 359 13.81 -22.69 -19.42
CA PRO A 359 12.87 -22.99 -20.49
C PRO A 359 11.60 -22.14 -20.43
N LEU A 360 11.10 -21.67 -21.58
CA LEU A 360 9.92 -20.79 -21.66
C LEU A 360 8.69 -21.33 -20.94
N GLU A 361 8.51 -22.67 -20.94
CA GLU A 361 7.41 -23.32 -20.22
C GLU A 361 7.48 -23.10 -18.72
N GLN A 362 8.67 -23.22 -18.14
CA GLN A 362 8.89 -22.99 -16.73
C GLN A 362 8.75 -21.50 -16.37
N GLN A 363 9.19 -20.59 -17.26
CA GLN A 363 8.99 -19.15 -17.07
C GLN A 363 7.49 -18.78 -17.01
N ILE A 364 6.66 -19.39 -17.87
CA ILE A 364 5.20 -19.18 -17.88
C ILE A 364 4.58 -19.70 -16.57
N CYS A 365 4.99 -20.87 -16.10
CA CYS A 365 4.50 -21.44 -14.84
C CYS A 365 4.86 -20.57 -13.62
N LEU A 366 6.04 -19.93 -13.65
CA LEU A 366 6.55 -19.07 -12.58
C LEU A 366 5.96 -17.65 -12.59
N MET A 367 5.19 -17.25 -13.62
CA MET A 367 4.53 -15.94 -13.67
C MET A 367 3.53 -15.78 -12.52
N ASN A 368 3.65 -14.71 -11.77
CA ASN A 368 2.70 -14.34 -10.72
C ASN A 368 1.50 -13.58 -11.31
N THR A 369 0.66 -14.28 -12.07
CA THR A 369 -0.47 -13.69 -12.81
C THR A 369 -1.67 -14.65 -12.87
N THR A 370 -2.80 -14.16 -13.36
CA THR A 370 -4.03 -14.95 -13.50
C THR A 370 -3.87 -16.09 -14.52
N ASP A 371 -4.67 -17.14 -14.36
CA ASP A 371 -4.63 -18.32 -15.25
C ASP A 371 -4.93 -17.98 -16.70
N ILE A 372 -5.78 -16.97 -16.94
CA ILE A 372 -6.08 -16.47 -18.29
C ILE A 372 -4.81 -15.99 -19.01
N VAL A 373 -3.92 -15.30 -18.32
CA VAL A 373 -2.65 -14.82 -18.88
C VAL A 373 -1.72 -15.99 -19.16
N LYS A 374 -1.62 -16.96 -18.23
CA LYS A 374 -0.82 -18.19 -18.40
C LYS A 374 -1.32 -19.02 -19.57
N GLU A 375 -2.64 -19.18 -19.71
CA GLU A 375 -3.25 -19.91 -20.83
C GLU A 375 -2.93 -19.26 -22.18
N LYS A 376 -3.05 -17.92 -22.28
CA LYS A 376 -2.65 -17.18 -23.48
C LYS A 376 -1.15 -17.33 -23.79
N ALA A 377 -0.30 -17.26 -22.77
CA ALA A 377 1.13 -17.49 -22.92
C ALA A 377 1.42 -18.91 -23.45
N MET A 378 0.77 -19.93 -22.88
CA MET A 378 0.89 -21.33 -23.33
C MET A 378 0.36 -21.54 -24.74
N THR A 379 -0.72 -20.86 -25.12
CA THR A 379 -1.25 -20.88 -26.50
C THR A 379 -0.24 -20.30 -27.49
N LYS A 380 0.41 -19.18 -27.15
CA LYS A 380 1.47 -18.59 -27.96
C LYS A 380 2.71 -19.48 -28.03
N LEU A 381 3.05 -20.17 -26.98
CA LEU A 381 4.14 -21.14 -26.96
C LEU A 381 3.84 -22.33 -27.90
N LYS A 382 2.60 -22.83 -27.94
CA LYS A 382 2.15 -23.85 -28.89
C LYS A 382 2.23 -23.35 -30.34
N GLU A 383 1.87 -22.09 -30.59
CA GLU A 383 2.03 -21.47 -31.92
C GLU A 383 3.49 -21.43 -32.36
N ILE A 384 4.44 -21.08 -31.47
CA ILE A 384 5.88 -21.08 -31.75
C ILE A 384 6.38 -22.50 -32.12
N LYS A 385 5.93 -23.52 -31.36
CA LYS A 385 6.33 -24.93 -31.61
C LYS A 385 5.75 -25.54 -32.88
N SER A 386 4.61 -25.02 -33.38
CA SER A 386 3.87 -25.60 -34.52
C SER A 386 4.13 -24.92 -35.85
N LYS A 387 4.71 -23.71 -35.89
CA LYS A 387 4.88 -22.91 -37.09
C LYS A 387 6.35 -22.78 -37.49
N SER A 388 6.64 -22.64 -38.80
CA SER A 388 7.96 -22.38 -39.34
C SER A 388 8.52 -20.99 -38.98
N ASP A 389 9.82 -20.77 -39.05
CA ASP A 389 10.60 -19.67 -38.48
C ASP A 389 10.03 -18.25 -38.69
N ASP A 390 9.46 -17.92 -39.84
CA ASP A 390 8.96 -16.54 -40.11
C ASP A 390 7.67 -16.18 -39.33
N THR A 391 6.72 -17.10 -39.25
CA THR A 391 5.45 -16.89 -38.52
C THR A 391 5.59 -17.12 -37.03
N GLY A 392 6.60 -17.90 -36.62
CA GLY A 392 6.95 -18.15 -35.22
C GLY A 392 7.62 -16.94 -34.56
N SER A 393 8.36 -16.10 -35.31
CA SER A 393 9.10 -14.97 -34.77
C SER A 393 8.19 -13.92 -34.09
N LYS A 394 7.03 -13.64 -34.69
CA LYS A 394 6.04 -12.71 -34.10
C LYS A 394 5.41 -13.24 -32.81
N ALA A 395 5.06 -14.53 -32.79
CA ALA A 395 4.54 -15.17 -31.58
C ALA A 395 5.61 -15.22 -30.48
N ARG A 396 6.88 -15.39 -30.85
CA ARG A 396 8.02 -15.32 -29.92
C ARG A 396 8.19 -13.91 -29.35
N GLN A 397 8.14 -12.87 -30.17
CA GLN A 397 8.20 -11.48 -29.70
C GLN A 397 7.05 -11.17 -28.72
N TYR A 398 5.83 -11.64 -28.99
CA TYR A 398 4.68 -11.51 -28.09
C TYR A 398 4.95 -12.19 -26.73
N LEU A 399 5.43 -13.43 -26.74
CA LEU A 399 5.70 -14.20 -25.55
C LEU A 399 6.87 -13.61 -24.74
N ASP A 400 7.96 -13.23 -25.41
CA ASP A 400 9.12 -12.59 -24.77
C ASP A 400 8.73 -11.23 -24.13
N GLY A 401 7.84 -10.47 -24.79
CA GLY A 401 7.27 -9.25 -24.22
C GLY A 401 6.41 -9.53 -23.00
N LEU A 402 5.49 -10.50 -23.11
CA LEU A 402 4.57 -10.85 -22.00
C LEU A 402 5.31 -11.34 -20.75
N LEU A 403 6.38 -12.13 -20.93
CA LEU A 403 7.23 -12.64 -19.85
C LEU A 403 8.02 -11.54 -19.14
N LYS A 404 8.28 -10.41 -19.82
CA LYS A 404 8.97 -9.25 -19.23
C LYS A 404 8.08 -8.35 -18.39
N ILE A 405 6.74 -8.45 -18.52
CA ILE A 405 5.82 -7.68 -17.69
C ILE A 405 5.92 -8.18 -16.25
N PRO A 406 6.23 -7.31 -15.28
CA PRO A 406 6.49 -7.71 -13.90
C PRO A 406 5.18 -7.90 -13.11
N PHE A 407 4.30 -8.81 -13.55
CA PHE A 407 3.03 -9.07 -12.89
C PHE A 407 3.20 -9.39 -11.40
N GLY A 408 2.43 -8.71 -10.54
CA GLY A 408 2.45 -8.93 -9.09
C GLY A 408 3.73 -8.49 -8.38
N ILE A 409 4.71 -7.92 -9.09
CA ILE A 409 5.96 -7.41 -8.51
C ILE A 409 5.80 -5.93 -8.18
N TYR A 410 5.71 -5.61 -6.89
CA TYR A 410 5.60 -4.24 -6.38
C TYR A 410 6.82 -3.87 -5.55
N LYS A 411 7.31 -2.65 -5.73
CA LYS A 411 8.26 -2.07 -4.78
C LYS A 411 7.51 -1.72 -3.50
N ARG A 412 7.95 -2.30 -2.37
CA ARG A 412 7.30 -2.15 -1.07
C ARG A 412 8.06 -1.13 -0.24
N GLU A 413 7.40 -0.05 0.11
CA GLU A 413 7.87 0.93 1.08
C GLU A 413 7.34 0.54 2.47
N ASN A 414 8.24 0.25 3.40
CA ASN A 414 7.86 -0.18 4.77
C ASN A 414 6.98 0.84 5.46
N ILE A 415 7.27 2.12 5.25
CA ILE A 415 6.58 3.23 5.91
C ILE A 415 5.08 3.27 5.56
N LEU A 416 4.70 2.87 4.34
CA LEU A 416 3.32 2.94 3.89
C LEU A 416 2.42 1.84 4.50
N ASN A 417 3.00 0.77 5.04
CA ASN A 417 2.28 -0.31 5.72
C ASN A 417 2.34 -0.21 7.25
N ILE A 418 3.23 0.64 7.77
CA ILE A 418 3.54 0.69 9.20
C ILE A 418 2.32 0.98 10.09
N MET A 419 1.38 1.82 9.63
CA MET A 419 0.15 2.11 10.38
C MET A 419 -0.82 0.93 10.42
N LYS A 420 -0.82 0.08 9.40
CA LYS A 420 -1.60 -1.15 9.38
C LYS A 420 -1.03 -2.14 10.38
N ASP A 421 0.29 -2.26 10.41
CA ASP A 421 1.00 -3.12 11.36
C ASP A 421 0.81 -2.62 12.81
N ILE A 422 0.92 -1.31 13.04
CA ILE A 422 0.63 -0.67 14.33
C ILE A 422 -0.79 -0.99 14.82
N LYS A 423 -1.80 -0.87 13.96
CA LYS A 423 -3.20 -1.16 14.32
C LYS A 423 -3.39 -2.63 14.68
N GLN A 424 -2.80 -3.55 13.90
CA GLN A 424 -2.88 -4.99 14.17
C GLN A 424 -2.17 -5.36 15.47
N GLU A 425 -0.97 -4.84 15.68
CA GLU A 425 -0.19 -5.06 16.90
C GLU A 425 -0.93 -4.49 18.13
N PHE A 426 -1.49 -3.28 18.01
CA PHE A 426 -2.28 -2.66 19.07
C PHE A 426 -3.50 -3.49 19.46
N ILE A 427 -4.29 -3.98 18.48
CA ILE A 427 -5.43 -4.87 18.72
C ILE A 427 -4.96 -6.17 19.37
N SER A 428 -3.84 -6.75 18.94
CA SER A 428 -3.29 -7.97 19.52
C SER A 428 -2.85 -7.79 20.97
N ILE A 429 -2.34 -6.62 21.34
CA ILE A 429 -1.96 -6.28 22.70
C ILE A 429 -3.21 -6.08 23.57
N LEU A 430 -4.22 -5.36 23.08
CA LEU A 430 -5.48 -5.17 23.80
C LEU A 430 -6.20 -6.49 24.07
N SER A 431 -6.26 -7.39 23.08
CA SER A 431 -6.89 -8.70 23.23
C SER A 431 -6.25 -9.59 24.31
N LYS A 432 -4.97 -9.34 24.63
CA LYS A 432 -4.24 -10.07 25.69
C LYS A 432 -4.37 -9.44 27.08
N HIS A 433 -4.69 -8.15 27.17
CA HIS A 433 -4.56 -7.38 28.41
C HIS A 433 -5.85 -6.71 28.88
N GLU A 434 -6.89 -6.59 28.08
CA GLU A 434 -8.16 -5.93 28.45
C GLU A 434 -9.37 -6.84 28.20
N THR A 435 -10.30 -6.83 29.16
CA THR A 435 -11.60 -7.52 29.10
C THR A 435 -12.70 -6.65 28.50
N ALA A 436 -12.37 -5.45 28.00
CA ALA A 436 -13.32 -4.50 27.43
C ALA A 436 -13.65 -4.82 25.97
N GLU A 437 -14.79 -4.35 25.47
CA GLU A 437 -15.17 -4.50 24.05
C GLU A 437 -14.13 -3.87 23.13
N ILE A 438 -13.46 -4.69 22.32
CA ILE A 438 -12.43 -4.28 21.38
C ILE A 438 -13.11 -3.76 20.09
N LYS A 439 -12.83 -2.52 19.72
CA LYS A 439 -13.28 -1.96 18.43
C LYS A 439 -12.57 -2.68 17.28
N LYS A 440 -13.27 -2.88 16.16
CA LYS A 440 -12.68 -3.48 14.94
C LYS A 440 -11.58 -2.60 14.31
N ASN A 441 -11.66 -1.27 14.46
CA ASN A 441 -10.69 -0.33 13.94
C ASN A 441 -10.42 0.79 14.96
N TYR A 442 -9.13 1.12 15.12
CA TYR A 442 -8.66 2.25 15.91
C TYR A 442 -7.99 3.30 15.04
N THR A 443 -8.21 4.57 15.33
CA THR A 443 -7.51 5.68 14.72
C THR A 443 -6.14 5.90 15.37
N SER A 444 -5.19 6.50 14.65
CA SER A 444 -3.86 6.83 15.20
C SER A 444 -3.94 7.69 16.48
N ILE A 445 -4.91 8.60 16.53
CA ILE A 445 -5.15 9.48 17.69
C ILE A 445 -5.64 8.67 18.89
N GLU A 446 -6.56 7.71 18.69
CA GLU A 446 -7.04 6.83 19.76
C GLU A 446 -5.92 5.96 20.32
N ILE A 447 -5.08 5.41 19.43
CA ILE A 447 -3.91 4.61 19.83
C ILE A 447 -2.94 5.46 20.68
N ILE A 448 -2.60 6.66 20.23
CA ILE A 448 -1.69 7.58 20.95
C ILE A 448 -2.29 7.95 22.33
N LYS A 449 -3.58 8.33 22.37
CA LYS A 449 -4.26 8.64 23.65
C LYS A 449 -4.27 7.46 24.60
N HIS A 450 -4.51 6.25 24.09
CA HIS A 450 -4.49 5.04 24.90
C HIS A 450 -3.10 4.72 25.44
N ILE A 451 -2.08 4.90 24.62
CA ILE A 451 -0.68 4.75 25.03
C ILE A 451 -0.31 5.80 26.09
N ASP A 452 -0.69 7.06 25.90
CA ASP A 452 -0.39 8.15 26.87
C ASP A 452 -1.15 7.98 28.20
N ALA A 453 -2.40 7.53 28.14
CA ALA A 453 -3.18 7.21 29.36
C ALA A 453 -2.55 6.04 30.15
N ASN A 454 -1.98 5.06 29.44
CA ASN A 454 -1.36 3.88 30.06
C ASN A 454 0.14 4.06 30.41
N LYS A 455 0.76 5.18 30.05
CA LYS A 455 2.14 5.49 30.49
C LYS A 455 2.29 5.51 32.01
N ASN A 456 1.26 5.91 32.71
CA ASN A 456 1.26 6.02 34.18
C ASN A 456 0.67 4.77 34.89
N ASN A 457 -0.05 3.90 34.16
CA ASN A 457 -0.57 2.67 34.69
C ASN A 457 0.39 1.52 34.41
N VAL A 458 1.22 1.20 35.37
CA VAL A 458 2.02 -0.03 35.33
C VAL A 458 1.06 -1.19 35.47
N VAL A 459 0.69 -1.82 34.37
CA VAL A 459 -0.16 -3.02 34.35
C VAL A 459 0.41 -4.04 35.33
N GLU A 460 -0.45 -4.65 36.15
CA GLU A 460 -0.06 -5.72 37.08
C GLU A 460 0.48 -6.91 36.28
N ARG A 461 1.79 -6.98 36.12
CA ARG A 461 2.46 -8.05 35.43
C ARG A 461 2.60 -9.29 36.29
N ASN A 462 2.43 -10.45 35.69
CA ASN A 462 2.78 -11.72 36.31
C ASN A 462 4.29 -11.76 36.61
N ARG A 463 4.68 -12.42 37.73
CA ARG A 463 6.08 -12.55 38.16
C ARG A 463 6.99 -13.13 37.05
N ALA A 464 6.46 -14.04 36.19
CA ALA A 464 7.18 -14.61 35.08
C ALA A 464 7.58 -13.57 34.02
N GLU A 465 6.69 -12.62 33.72
CA GLU A 465 6.93 -11.53 32.76
C GLU A 465 7.97 -10.52 33.28
N LEU A 466 7.94 -10.22 34.60
CA LEU A 466 8.94 -9.36 35.23
C LEU A 466 10.34 -10.02 35.19
N ILE A 467 10.42 -11.33 35.39
CA ILE A 467 11.67 -12.09 35.28
C ILE A 467 12.20 -12.09 33.83
N ALA A 468 11.34 -12.30 32.85
CA ALA A 468 11.72 -12.22 31.43
C ALA A 468 12.33 -10.85 31.09
N LYS A 469 11.72 -9.77 31.56
CA LYS A 469 12.21 -8.42 31.34
C LYS A 469 13.54 -8.13 32.04
N ILE A 470 13.74 -8.65 33.26
CA ILE A 470 15.04 -8.51 33.93
C ILE A 470 16.14 -9.28 33.17
N LYS A 471 15.80 -10.41 32.55
CA LYS A 471 16.75 -11.10 31.66
C LYS A 471 17.14 -10.24 30.48
N GLU A 472 16.19 -9.57 29.82
CA GLU A 472 16.45 -8.61 28.73
C GLU A 472 17.32 -7.44 29.20
N ILE A 473 17.03 -6.86 30.37
CA ILE A 473 17.83 -5.80 30.98
C ILE A 473 19.28 -6.27 31.25
N ASN A 474 19.43 -7.48 31.76
CA ASN A 474 20.75 -8.05 32.03
C ASN A 474 21.57 -8.32 30.74
N VAL A 475 20.90 -8.68 29.63
CA VAL A 475 21.50 -8.80 28.29
C VAL A 475 21.95 -7.41 27.79
N TYR A 476 21.05 -6.42 27.89
CA TYR A 476 21.35 -5.03 27.50
C TYR A 476 22.54 -4.44 28.26
N ILE A 477 22.61 -4.68 29.58
CA ILE A 477 23.76 -4.25 30.43
C ILE A 477 25.06 -4.89 29.92
N LYS A 478 25.00 -6.15 29.46
CA LYS A 478 26.17 -6.86 28.91
C LYS A 478 26.56 -6.30 27.53
N GLU A 479 25.63 -6.01 26.67
CA GLU A 479 25.88 -5.49 25.31
C GLU A 479 26.42 -4.06 25.30
N LYS A 480 25.94 -3.22 26.23
CA LYS A 480 26.37 -1.81 26.36
C LYS A 480 27.57 -1.62 27.25
N GLY A 481 28.13 -2.69 27.84
CA GLY A 481 29.34 -2.61 28.71
C GLY A 481 29.12 -1.87 30.03
N LEU A 482 27.87 -1.80 30.51
CA LEU A 482 27.54 -1.13 31.76
C LEU A 482 28.09 -1.93 32.97
N PRO A 483 28.37 -1.25 34.13
CA PRO A 483 28.99 -1.91 35.29
C PRO A 483 28.22 -3.15 35.73
N PRO A 484 28.92 -4.26 36.07
CA PRO A 484 28.30 -5.50 36.52
C PRO A 484 27.41 -5.36 37.77
N THR A 485 27.62 -4.29 38.55
CA THR A 485 26.81 -3.92 39.74
C THR A 485 25.37 -3.59 39.38
N CYS A 486 25.08 -3.27 38.13
CA CYS A 486 23.74 -3.01 37.65
C CYS A 486 22.96 -4.30 37.34
N LYS A 487 23.58 -5.50 37.36
CA LYS A 487 22.89 -6.77 37.15
C LYS A 487 22.17 -7.25 38.40
N ILE A 488 20.89 -7.64 38.27
CA ILE A 488 20.13 -8.18 39.40
C ILE A 488 19.85 -9.67 39.22
N SER A 489 20.03 -10.40 40.30
CA SER A 489 19.58 -11.77 40.46
C SER A 489 18.08 -11.76 40.79
N TYR A 490 17.28 -12.44 40.00
CA TYR A 490 15.81 -12.47 40.06
C TYR A 490 15.27 -13.68 40.84
N MET A 491 16.13 -14.64 41.29
CA MET A 491 15.68 -15.93 41.80
C MET A 491 14.97 -15.84 43.16
N ASN A 492 15.35 -14.94 44.08
CA ASN A 492 14.82 -14.87 45.41
C ASN A 492 14.12 -13.53 45.78
N LYS A 493 13.78 -12.68 44.79
CA LYS A 493 13.15 -11.38 45.01
C LYS A 493 11.62 -11.40 44.89
N LYS A 494 10.96 -10.59 45.72
CA LYS A 494 9.51 -10.42 45.67
C LYS A 494 9.07 -9.63 44.43
N LYS A 495 7.80 -9.80 44.00
CA LYS A 495 7.21 -9.12 42.85
C LYS A 495 7.37 -7.59 42.90
N SER A 496 7.23 -7.00 44.09
CA SER A 496 7.37 -5.56 44.33
C SER A 496 8.79 -5.06 44.06
N GLU A 497 9.80 -5.77 44.54
CA GLU A 497 11.21 -5.42 44.37
C GLU A 497 11.68 -5.53 42.89
N LEU A 498 11.14 -6.52 42.15
CA LEU A 498 11.41 -6.67 40.75
C LEU A 498 10.83 -5.52 39.93
N LYS A 499 9.64 -5.03 40.32
CA LYS A 499 8.96 -3.91 39.71
C LYS A 499 9.71 -2.60 39.94
N GLU A 500 10.08 -2.33 41.21
CA GLU A 500 10.82 -1.14 41.62
C GLU A 500 12.17 -1.02 40.88
N TYR A 501 12.89 -2.12 40.77
CA TYR A 501 14.14 -2.15 40.01
C TYR A 501 13.96 -1.84 38.52
N ILE A 502 12.96 -2.40 37.89
CA ILE A 502 12.65 -2.12 36.47
C ILE A 502 12.32 -0.63 36.28
N GLU A 503 11.55 -0.03 37.20
CA GLU A 503 11.19 1.39 37.17
C GLU A 503 12.41 2.29 37.41
N GLU A 504 13.28 1.97 38.37
CA GLU A 504 14.53 2.71 38.59
C GLU A 504 15.48 2.63 37.38
N PHE A 505 15.66 1.43 36.85
CA PHE A 505 16.53 1.24 35.68
C PHE A 505 16.01 2.03 34.47
N THR A 506 14.69 2.06 34.26
CA THR A 506 14.05 2.81 33.17
C THR A 506 14.20 4.31 33.35
N LYS A 507 14.12 4.82 34.59
CA LYS A 507 14.32 6.25 34.89
C LYS A 507 15.76 6.71 34.63
N VAL A 508 16.75 5.85 34.96
CA VAL A 508 18.17 6.20 34.85
C VAL A 508 18.71 6.09 33.43
N TYR A 509 18.34 5.06 32.72
CA TYR A 509 18.91 4.73 31.41
C TYR A 509 17.99 4.99 30.20
N GLY A 510 16.72 5.35 30.41
CA GLY A 510 15.79 5.87 29.38
C GLY A 510 15.50 4.97 28.16
N CYS A 511 16.13 3.81 28.07
CA CYS A 511 16.31 3.09 26.81
C CYS A 511 15.54 1.76 26.70
N LEU A 512 14.77 1.33 27.69
CA LEU A 512 14.03 0.08 27.63
C LEU A 512 12.54 0.38 27.52
N ASN A 513 11.97 0.09 26.34
CA ASN A 513 10.54 0.10 26.11
C ASN A 513 9.89 -1.04 26.91
N LEU A 514 9.67 -0.77 28.19
CA LEU A 514 9.15 -1.73 29.18
C LEU A 514 7.62 -1.83 29.17
N THR A 515 6.94 -1.03 28.36
CA THR A 515 5.49 -1.09 28.20
C THR A 515 5.13 -2.06 27.08
N PRO A 516 3.96 -2.73 27.12
CA PRO A 516 3.46 -3.55 26.03
C PRO A 516 3.43 -2.78 24.70
N PHE A 517 3.32 -1.45 24.76
CA PHE A 517 3.24 -0.54 23.61
C PHE A 517 4.58 0.05 23.19
N GLY A 518 5.70 -0.38 23.74
CA GLY A 518 7.03 0.21 23.47
C GLY A 518 7.47 0.07 22.01
N HIS A 519 7.12 -1.02 21.34
CA HIS A 519 7.39 -1.21 19.92
C HIS A 519 6.54 -0.24 19.06
N ILE A 520 5.27 -0.07 19.39
CA ILE A 520 4.37 0.88 18.73
C ILE A 520 4.86 2.33 18.89
N GLN A 521 5.38 2.70 20.06
CA GLN A 521 5.98 4.04 20.25
C GLN A 521 7.18 4.28 19.34
N LYS A 522 8.09 3.31 19.21
CA LYS A 522 9.22 3.39 18.27
C LYS A 522 8.76 3.53 16.82
N GLN A 523 7.69 2.83 16.45
CA GLN A 523 7.12 2.95 15.11
C GLN A 523 6.54 4.36 14.86
N PHE A 524 5.90 4.99 15.85
CA PHE A 524 5.47 6.40 15.74
C PHE A 524 6.64 7.39 15.69
N GLU A 525 7.72 7.15 16.47
CA GLU A 525 8.95 7.96 16.38
C GLU A 525 9.57 7.84 14.98
N TYR A 526 9.64 6.64 14.43
CA TYR A 526 10.11 6.40 13.06
C TYR A 526 9.24 7.12 12.01
N ILE A 527 7.91 7.13 12.15
CA ILE A 527 7.03 7.92 11.26
C ILE A 527 7.36 9.41 11.35
N LYS A 528 7.61 9.92 12.56
CA LYS A 528 7.96 11.34 12.77
C LYS A 528 9.32 11.70 12.13
N GLU A 529 10.32 10.86 12.32
CA GLU A 529 11.64 11.02 11.69
C GLU A 529 11.53 10.97 10.17
N TYR A 530 10.82 9.99 9.63
CA TYR A 530 10.58 9.88 8.20
C TYR A 530 9.88 11.11 7.61
N MET A 531 8.87 11.66 8.28
CA MET A 531 8.22 12.90 7.82
C MET A 531 9.16 14.11 7.86
N GLY A 532 10.13 14.12 8.79
CA GLY A 532 11.24 15.06 8.79
C GLY A 532 12.18 14.88 7.60
N GLU A 533 12.54 13.64 7.26
CA GLU A 533 13.34 13.29 6.08
C GLU A 533 12.63 13.64 4.77
N VAL A 534 11.32 13.41 4.68
CA VAL A 534 10.50 13.81 3.52
C VAL A 534 10.64 15.32 3.30
N LYS A 535 10.52 16.13 4.35
CA LYS A 535 10.66 17.58 4.23
C LYS A 535 12.06 17.97 3.75
N THR A 536 13.12 17.43 4.35
CA THR A 536 14.50 17.73 3.94
C THR A 536 14.81 17.29 2.52
N THR A 537 14.28 16.12 2.08
CA THR A 537 14.44 15.61 0.71
C THR A 537 13.72 16.51 -0.31
N LEU A 538 12.51 16.96 -0.01
CA LEU A 538 11.79 17.90 -0.86
C LEU A 538 12.48 19.26 -0.93
N ASP A 539 13.04 19.74 0.18
CA ASP A 539 13.76 21.03 0.25
C ASP A 539 15.10 20.99 -0.49
N SER A 540 15.78 19.84 -0.48
CA SER A 540 17.02 19.65 -1.23
C SER A 540 16.81 19.48 -2.74
N SER A 541 15.64 18.99 -3.17
CA SER A 541 15.32 18.72 -4.58
C SER A 541 15.04 19.98 -5.39
N VAL A 542 14.32 20.95 -4.81
CA VAL A 542 13.93 22.22 -5.43
C VAL A 542 13.85 23.29 -4.34
N TYR A 543 14.36 24.47 -4.61
CA TYR A 543 14.22 25.61 -3.71
C TYR A 543 12.86 26.31 -3.91
N GLY A 544 12.25 26.80 -2.83
CA GLY A 544 10.93 27.45 -2.87
C GLY A 544 9.77 26.45 -2.97
N HIS A 545 8.62 26.91 -3.44
CA HIS A 545 7.40 26.13 -3.63
C HIS A 545 6.86 25.45 -2.36
N ASP A 546 6.93 26.10 -1.20
CA ASP A 546 6.54 25.54 0.10
C ASP A 546 5.11 25.03 0.14
N LYS A 547 4.17 25.72 -0.56
CA LYS A 547 2.77 25.29 -0.68
C LYS A 547 2.66 23.93 -1.39
N ALA A 548 3.38 23.74 -2.50
CA ALA A 548 3.39 22.48 -3.25
C ALA A 548 4.05 21.34 -2.46
N LYS A 549 5.20 21.58 -1.85
CA LYS A 549 5.90 20.64 -0.97
C LYS A 549 5.03 20.21 0.21
N LYS A 550 4.33 21.16 0.85
CA LYS A 550 3.40 20.88 1.94
C LYS A 550 2.21 20.03 1.50
N GLN A 551 1.70 20.23 0.28
CA GLN A 551 0.67 19.37 -0.29
C GLN A 551 1.18 17.95 -0.53
N ILE A 552 2.36 17.78 -1.10
CA ILE A 552 3.01 16.48 -1.31
C ILE A 552 3.22 15.76 0.04
N ALA A 553 3.75 16.46 1.05
CA ALA A 553 3.95 15.90 2.39
C ALA A 553 2.62 15.47 3.05
N ARG A 554 1.52 16.23 2.86
CA ARG A 554 0.18 15.83 3.32
C ARG A 554 -0.29 14.54 2.67
N ILE A 555 -0.07 14.38 1.37
CA ILE A 555 -0.49 13.20 0.61
C ILE A 555 0.32 11.98 1.05
N ILE A 556 1.63 12.10 1.25
CA ILE A 556 2.46 11.02 1.81
C ILE A 556 1.95 10.64 3.21
N GLY A 557 1.63 11.63 4.06
CA GLY A 557 1.02 11.38 5.37
C GLY A 557 -0.35 10.68 5.29
N GLN A 558 -1.14 10.98 4.27
CA GLN A 558 -2.39 10.32 3.96
C GLN A 558 -2.18 8.85 3.58
N TRP A 559 -1.18 8.55 2.75
CA TRP A 559 -0.81 7.20 2.36
C TRP A 559 -0.29 6.35 3.53
N ILE A 560 0.39 6.95 4.48
CA ILE A 560 0.85 6.27 5.70
C ILE A 560 -0.34 5.81 6.56
N ASN A 561 -1.40 6.62 6.64
CA ASN A 561 -2.58 6.35 7.48
C ASN A 561 -3.70 5.57 6.78
N GLY A 562 -3.77 5.56 5.45
CA GLY A 562 -4.90 5.08 4.66
C GLY A 562 -4.50 4.24 3.45
N GLU A 563 -5.41 4.18 2.48
CA GLU A 563 -5.21 3.47 1.23
C GLU A 563 -4.36 4.28 0.25
N GLN A 564 -3.60 3.58 -0.58
CA GLN A 564 -2.61 4.15 -1.52
C GLN A 564 -3.11 4.16 -2.97
N ASP A 565 -4.36 3.75 -3.20
CA ASP A 565 -4.88 3.51 -4.53
C ASP A 565 -5.37 4.79 -5.21
N GLY A 566 -5.14 4.87 -6.53
CA GLY A 566 -5.83 5.82 -7.40
C GLY A 566 -5.40 7.29 -7.34
N HIS A 567 -4.17 7.61 -6.90
CA HIS A 567 -3.72 9.00 -6.87
C HIS A 567 -3.08 9.45 -8.18
N CYS A 568 -3.65 10.51 -8.78
CA CYS A 568 -3.08 11.24 -9.91
C CYS A 568 -2.82 12.70 -9.52
N PHE A 569 -1.59 13.18 -9.72
CA PHE A 569 -1.21 14.58 -9.45
C PHE A 569 -1.09 15.38 -10.75
N GLY A 570 -1.57 16.61 -10.73
CA GLY A 570 -1.34 17.60 -11.78
C GLY A 570 -0.42 18.72 -11.29
N PHE A 571 0.78 18.77 -11.83
CA PHE A 571 1.73 19.86 -11.57
C PHE A 571 1.46 21.00 -12.55
N GLU A 572 0.73 22.01 -12.06
CA GLU A 572 0.31 23.17 -12.81
C GLU A 572 1.26 24.34 -12.58
N GLY A 573 1.75 24.96 -13.63
CA GLY A 573 2.55 26.19 -13.50
C GLY A 573 3.51 26.40 -14.66
N PRO A 574 4.22 27.56 -14.70
CA PRO A 574 5.04 27.96 -15.80
C PRO A 574 6.25 27.01 -16.03
N PRO A 575 6.87 27.06 -17.22
CA PRO A 575 8.03 26.24 -17.53
C PRO A 575 9.25 26.64 -16.70
N GLY A 576 10.15 25.70 -16.42
CA GLY A 576 11.45 25.96 -15.76
C GLY A 576 11.40 26.22 -14.26
N VAL A 577 10.25 26.04 -13.59
CA VAL A 577 10.11 26.22 -12.12
C VAL A 577 10.48 24.99 -11.30
N GLY A 578 10.88 23.88 -11.92
CA GLY A 578 11.35 22.69 -11.19
C GLY A 578 10.31 21.58 -11.02
N LYS A 579 9.18 21.58 -11.76
CA LYS A 579 8.14 20.54 -11.69
C LYS A 579 8.71 19.13 -11.83
N THR A 580 9.45 18.87 -12.90
CA THR A 580 10.07 17.55 -13.18
C THR A 580 11.14 17.19 -12.14
N SER A 581 11.91 18.20 -11.66
CA SER A 581 12.94 17.98 -10.62
C SER A 581 12.31 17.57 -9.29
N LEU A 582 11.20 18.22 -8.89
CA LEU A 582 10.49 17.86 -7.67
C LEU A 582 9.87 16.44 -7.76
N ALA A 583 9.36 16.04 -8.93
CA ALA A 583 8.85 14.69 -9.13
C ALA A 583 9.97 13.65 -9.05
N LYS A 584 11.08 13.87 -9.79
CA LYS A 584 12.16 12.89 -9.96
C LYS A 584 13.10 12.82 -8.75
N TYR A 585 13.55 13.96 -8.23
CA TYR A 585 14.54 14.03 -7.15
C TYR A 585 13.91 14.27 -5.77
N GLY A 586 12.68 14.78 -5.73
CA GLY A 586 11.91 14.96 -4.50
C GLY A 586 11.06 13.74 -4.22
N LEU A 587 9.90 13.62 -4.86
CA LEU A 587 8.88 12.61 -4.53
C LEU A 587 9.38 11.16 -4.71
N ALA A 588 10.11 10.85 -5.78
CA ALA A 588 10.63 9.50 -5.99
C ALA A 588 11.66 9.11 -4.91
N ASN A 589 12.47 10.07 -4.43
CA ASN A 589 13.44 9.82 -3.35
C ASN A 589 12.81 9.80 -1.95
N CYS A 590 11.60 10.33 -1.77
CA CYS A 590 10.85 10.15 -0.54
C CYS A 590 10.34 8.71 -0.40
N LEU A 591 10.00 8.04 -1.50
CA LEU A 591 9.46 6.69 -1.53
C LEU A 591 10.60 5.68 -1.72
N LYS A 592 11.22 5.27 -0.61
CA LYS A 592 12.32 4.30 -0.62
C LYS A 592 11.84 2.91 -0.22
N ASP A 593 12.37 1.88 -0.90
CA ASP A 593 12.16 0.49 -0.52
C ASP A 593 13.02 0.08 0.72
N ILE A 594 12.91 -1.15 1.15
CA ILE A 594 13.66 -1.73 2.29
C ILE A 594 15.18 -1.59 2.09
N ASN A 595 15.64 -1.62 0.83
CA ASN A 595 17.04 -1.55 0.46
C ASN A 595 17.55 -0.11 0.28
N GLY A 596 16.71 0.91 0.55
CA GLY A 596 17.03 2.32 0.38
C GLY A 596 16.96 2.81 -1.07
N ASN A 597 16.49 1.98 -2.03
CA ASN A 597 16.33 2.40 -3.43
C ASN A 597 15.05 3.22 -3.59
N SER A 598 15.17 4.32 -4.33
CA SER A 598 14.03 5.19 -4.66
C SER A 598 13.02 4.47 -5.57
N ARG A 599 11.75 4.82 -5.46
CA ARG A 599 10.70 4.32 -6.36
C ARG A 599 11.08 4.64 -7.82
N PRO A 600 11.04 3.66 -8.74
CA PRO A 600 11.42 3.88 -10.13
C PRO A 600 10.59 4.97 -10.80
N PHE A 601 11.28 5.89 -11.49
CA PHE A 601 10.69 7.02 -12.19
C PHE A 601 10.81 6.84 -13.71
N ALA A 602 9.73 7.11 -14.44
CA ALA A 602 9.70 7.15 -15.88
C ALA A 602 9.02 8.43 -16.36
N MET A 603 9.35 8.87 -17.58
CA MET A 603 8.80 10.09 -18.18
C MET A 603 8.24 9.78 -19.55
N ILE A 604 7.04 10.29 -19.82
CA ILE A 604 6.39 10.29 -21.13
C ILE A 604 6.19 11.74 -21.54
N GLN A 605 6.63 12.10 -22.73
CA GLN A 605 6.51 13.45 -23.29
C GLN A 605 5.37 13.47 -24.30
N MET A 606 4.35 14.30 -24.07
CA MET A 606 3.15 14.39 -24.91
C MET A 606 3.24 15.49 -25.98
N GLY A 607 4.30 16.32 -25.94
CA GLY A 607 4.55 17.37 -26.92
C GLY A 607 4.93 16.77 -28.28
N GLY A 608 4.20 17.13 -29.32
CA GLY A 608 4.40 16.67 -30.71
C GLY A 608 3.24 15.79 -31.21
N ASP A 609 3.44 15.12 -32.33
CA ASP A 609 2.42 14.25 -32.97
C ASP A 609 2.30 12.89 -32.26
N CYS A 610 1.94 12.90 -30.98
CA CYS A 610 1.62 11.65 -30.27
C CYS A 610 0.29 11.09 -30.74
N GLN A 611 0.30 9.85 -31.20
CA GLN A 611 -0.91 9.08 -31.49
C GLN A 611 -1.28 8.26 -30.26
N GLY A 612 -2.55 7.93 -30.07
CA GLY A 612 -3.01 7.08 -28.97
C GLY A 612 -2.28 5.72 -28.93
N SER A 613 -1.90 5.20 -30.08
CA SER A 613 -1.10 3.97 -30.22
C SER A 613 0.28 4.04 -29.56
N THR A 614 0.86 5.21 -29.34
CA THR A 614 2.11 5.36 -28.59
C THR A 614 1.93 4.94 -27.13
N LEU A 615 0.78 5.21 -26.51
CA LEU A 615 0.48 4.84 -25.13
C LEU A 615 0.05 3.38 -24.97
N VAL A 616 -0.86 2.91 -25.85
CA VAL A 616 -1.53 1.60 -25.72
C VAL A 616 -1.11 0.57 -26.77
N GLY A 617 -0.10 0.87 -27.61
CA GLY A 617 0.38 -0.03 -28.64
C GLY A 617 -0.52 -0.16 -29.87
N HIS A 618 -0.12 -1.01 -30.78
CA HIS A 618 -0.85 -1.36 -32.01
C HIS A 618 -1.42 -2.75 -31.89
N ASN A 619 -2.53 -3.03 -32.59
CA ASN A 619 -3.11 -4.37 -32.60
C ASN A 619 -2.08 -5.40 -33.09
N TYR A 620 -1.99 -6.51 -32.39
CA TYR A 620 -1.05 -7.61 -32.68
C TYR A 620 -1.10 -8.11 -34.14
N THR A 621 -2.25 -7.97 -34.80
CA THR A 621 -2.44 -8.44 -36.18
C THR A 621 -1.64 -7.65 -37.24
N TYR A 622 -1.27 -6.40 -36.97
CA TYR A 622 -0.52 -5.58 -37.94
C TYR A 622 0.96 -5.96 -38.03
N VAL A 623 1.54 -5.83 -39.25
CA VAL A 623 2.99 -6.01 -39.46
C VAL A 623 3.74 -4.86 -38.78
N GLY A 624 4.80 -5.17 -38.03
CA GLY A 624 5.57 -4.17 -37.30
C GLY A 624 4.89 -3.63 -36.02
N SER A 625 3.79 -4.26 -35.56
CA SER A 625 3.14 -3.87 -34.31
C SER A 625 4.02 -4.09 -33.07
N THR A 626 3.94 -3.15 -32.15
CA THR A 626 4.62 -3.18 -30.84
C THR A 626 3.65 -2.81 -29.73
N TRP A 627 3.99 -3.16 -28.49
CA TRP A 627 3.27 -2.71 -27.31
C TRP A 627 3.46 -1.21 -27.04
N GLY A 628 2.61 -0.65 -26.20
CA GLY A 628 2.64 0.76 -25.87
C GLY A 628 3.71 1.14 -24.85
N SER A 629 3.95 2.45 -24.73
CA SER A 629 4.96 3.02 -23.81
C SER A 629 4.67 2.71 -22.34
N ILE A 630 3.41 2.59 -21.94
CA ILE A 630 3.02 2.23 -20.56
C ILE A 630 3.58 0.86 -20.20
N VAL A 631 3.32 -0.14 -21.06
CA VAL A 631 3.82 -1.51 -20.86
C VAL A 631 5.34 -1.56 -20.93
N GLN A 632 5.94 -0.83 -21.87
CA GLN A 632 7.39 -0.72 -21.98
C GLN A 632 8.03 -0.18 -20.68
N ILE A 633 7.43 0.84 -20.07
CA ILE A 633 7.90 1.39 -18.80
C ILE A 633 7.82 0.36 -17.69
N LEU A 634 6.74 -0.41 -17.58
CA LEU A 634 6.62 -1.46 -16.57
C LEU A 634 7.72 -2.52 -16.74
N MET A 635 8.00 -2.95 -17.98
CA MET A 635 9.07 -3.90 -18.30
C MET A 635 10.46 -3.35 -17.91
N ASP A 636 10.77 -2.09 -18.30
CA ASP A 636 12.06 -1.45 -18.04
C ASP A 636 12.32 -1.20 -16.56
N LYS A 637 11.27 -0.82 -15.82
CA LYS A 637 11.34 -0.53 -14.38
C LYS A 637 11.18 -1.79 -13.52
N LYS A 638 10.80 -2.92 -14.10
CA LYS A 638 10.66 -4.22 -13.43
C LYS A 638 9.76 -4.18 -12.19
N CYS A 639 8.74 -3.33 -12.18
CA CYS A 639 7.75 -3.23 -11.10
C CYS A 639 6.41 -2.71 -11.63
N MET A 640 5.32 -3.06 -10.93
CA MET A 640 3.96 -2.65 -11.28
C MET A 640 3.53 -1.33 -10.64
N ASN A 641 4.37 -0.69 -9.84
CA ASN A 641 4.07 0.57 -9.15
C ASN A 641 5.14 1.67 -9.37
N PRO A 642 5.62 1.91 -10.60
CA PRO A 642 6.54 3.02 -10.87
C PRO A 642 5.82 4.37 -10.72
N ILE A 643 6.61 5.46 -10.70
CA ILE A 643 6.10 6.81 -10.90
C ILE A 643 6.19 7.10 -12.40
N ILE A 644 5.06 7.42 -13.03
CA ILE A 644 4.98 7.81 -14.44
C ILE A 644 4.66 9.31 -14.52
N PHE A 645 5.63 10.07 -15.00
CA PHE A 645 5.51 11.50 -15.20
C PHE A 645 5.15 11.79 -16.66
N ILE A 646 3.98 12.37 -16.88
CA ILE A 646 3.48 12.73 -18.22
C ILE A 646 3.63 14.23 -18.37
N ASP A 647 4.55 14.66 -19.25
CA ASP A 647 4.89 16.07 -19.43
C ASP A 647 4.19 16.67 -20.65
N GLU A 648 4.02 17.99 -20.64
CA GLU A 648 3.46 18.79 -21.73
C GLU A 648 2.02 18.37 -22.13
N LEU A 649 1.18 18.05 -21.15
CA LEU A 649 -0.19 17.63 -21.41
C LEU A 649 -1.05 18.70 -22.12
N ASP A 650 -0.76 19.97 -21.88
CA ASP A 650 -1.38 21.14 -22.51
C ASP A 650 -1.08 21.26 -24.01
N LYS A 651 -0.09 20.55 -24.52
CA LYS A 651 0.27 20.54 -25.95
C LYS A 651 -0.38 19.41 -26.76
N VAL A 652 -1.21 18.59 -26.14
CA VAL A 652 -1.99 17.59 -26.87
C VAL A 652 -2.94 18.28 -27.85
N SER A 653 -2.90 17.84 -29.11
CA SER A 653 -3.71 18.46 -30.15
C SER A 653 -5.22 18.33 -29.90
N LYS A 654 -6.02 19.34 -30.32
CA LYS A 654 -7.49 19.28 -30.23
C LYS A 654 -8.13 18.48 -31.39
N THR A 655 -7.33 17.74 -32.17
CA THR A 655 -7.77 16.86 -33.25
C THR A 655 -8.35 15.54 -32.72
N GLU A 656 -8.88 14.69 -33.62
CA GLU A 656 -9.39 13.35 -33.24
C GLU A 656 -8.32 12.48 -32.56
N ASN A 657 -7.05 12.57 -32.99
CA ASN A 657 -5.94 11.87 -32.34
C ASN A 657 -5.73 12.35 -30.90
N GLY A 658 -5.86 13.65 -30.66
CA GLY A 658 -5.77 14.20 -29.30
C GLY A 658 -6.94 13.77 -28.42
N LYS A 659 -8.15 13.67 -28.96
CA LYS A 659 -9.31 13.15 -28.22
C LYS A 659 -9.12 11.66 -27.85
N GLU A 660 -8.53 10.85 -28.74
CA GLU A 660 -8.19 9.46 -28.45
C GLU A 660 -7.21 9.39 -27.25
N ILE A 661 -6.17 10.21 -27.24
CA ILE A 661 -5.19 10.28 -26.15
C ILE A 661 -5.87 10.66 -24.83
N ILE A 662 -6.74 11.70 -24.85
CA ILE A 662 -7.48 12.13 -23.65
C ILE A 662 -8.40 11.00 -23.15
N GLY A 663 -9.07 10.29 -24.05
CA GLY A 663 -9.87 9.11 -23.71
C GLY A 663 -9.05 8.02 -23.02
N ILE A 664 -7.88 7.68 -23.56
CA ILE A 664 -6.97 6.68 -23.00
C ILE A 664 -6.49 7.12 -21.61
N LEU A 665 -6.06 8.38 -21.46
CA LEU A 665 -5.62 8.92 -20.18
C LEU A 665 -6.75 8.93 -19.15
N THR A 666 -7.97 9.29 -19.56
CA THR A 666 -9.14 9.31 -18.68
C THR A 666 -9.43 7.93 -18.08
N HIS A 667 -9.38 6.87 -18.89
CA HIS A 667 -9.56 5.48 -18.41
C HIS A 667 -8.39 5.03 -17.54
N MET A 668 -7.17 5.36 -17.91
CA MET A 668 -5.97 4.97 -17.18
C MET A 668 -5.86 5.62 -15.80
N LEU A 669 -6.36 6.86 -15.66
CA LEU A 669 -6.31 7.63 -14.41
C LEU A 669 -7.53 7.43 -13.51
N ASP A 670 -8.59 6.78 -14.01
CA ASP A 670 -9.79 6.52 -13.23
C ASP A 670 -9.57 5.34 -12.26
N PRO A 671 -9.67 5.56 -10.92
CA PRO A 671 -9.47 4.50 -9.94
C PRO A 671 -10.41 3.31 -10.09
N THR A 672 -11.57 3.49 -10.74
CA THR A 672 -12.57 2.43 -10.94
C THR A 672 -12.28 1.53 -12.15
N GLN A 673 -11.33 1.91 -13.01
CA GLN A 673 -11.05 1.23 -14.28
C GLN A 673 -9.56 0.92 -14.50
N ASN A 674 -8.67 1.51 -13.71
CA ASN A 674 -7.23 1.39 -13.89
C ASN A 674 -6.64 0.03 -13.47
N ASP A 675 -7.41 -0.82 -12.83
CA ASP A 675 -7.07 -2.21 -12.53
C ASP A 675 -7.17 -3.15 -13.74
N CYS A 676 -7.97 -2.75 -14.77
CA CYS A 676 -8.24 -3.50 -15.98
C CYS A 676 -7.70 -2.81 -17.25
N PHE A 677 -6.53 -2.14 -17.17
CA PHE A 677 -5.92 -1.53 -18.35
C PHE A 677 -5.49 -2.59 -19.37
N GLN A 678 -5.85 -2.42 -20.63
CA GLN A 678 -5.48 -3.31 -21.72
C GLN A 678 -4.65 -2.60 -22.78
N ASP A 679 -3.49 -3.18 -23.07
CA ASP A 679 -2.66 -2.78 -24.21
C ASP A 679 -3.19 -3.44 -25.48
N LYS A 680 -3.26 -2.69 -26.62
CA LYS A 680 -3.78 -3.21 -27.89
C LYS A 680 -2.95 -4.37 -28.45
N TYR A 681 -1.64 -4.42 -28.13
CA TYR A 681 -0.77 -5.53 -28.53
C TYR A 681 -1.06 -6.79 -27.72
N PHE A 682 -1.29 -6.64 -26.41
CA PHE A 682 -1.65 -7.71 -25.49
C PHE A 682 -3.16 -7.80 -25.24
N ASN A 683 -3.96 -7.64 -26.28
CA ASN A 683 -5.42 -7.59 -26.19
C ASN A 683 -5.98 -8.72 -25.32
N GLY A 684 -6.90 -8.36 -24.41
CA GLY A 684 -7.55 -9.24 -23.45
C GLY A 684 -6.64 -9.70 -22.30
N ILE A 685 -5.53 -9.01 -22.05
CA ILE A 685 -4.73 -9.16 -20.83
C ILE A 685 -4.90 -7.90 -20.00
N ASP A 686 -5.47 -8.05 -18.82
CA ASP A 686 -5.67 -6.96 -17.88
C ASP A 686 -4.36 -6.69 -17.12
N ILE A 687 -3.91 -5.44 -17.18
CA ILE A 687 -2.72 -4.95 -16.51
C ILE A 687 -3.17 -3.99 -15.42
N ASN A 688 -2.91 -4.34 -14.18
CA ASN A 688 -3.34 -3.54 -13.04
C ASN A 688 -2.41 -2.33 -12.84
N LEU A 689 -2.91 -1.13 -13.10
CA LEU A 689 -2.23 0.15 -12.91
C LEU A 689 -2.65 0.88 -11.63
N SER A 690 -3.49 0.29 -10.77
CA SER A 690 -4.03 0.96 -9.58
C SER A 690 -2.96 1.43 -8.59
N LYS A 691 -1.79 0.81 -8.60
CA LYS A 691 -0.65 1.17 -7.73
C LYS A 691 0.38 2.07 -8.42
N VAL A 692 0.20 2.39 -9.69
CA VAL A 692 1.05 3.35 -10.42
C VAL A 692 0.75 4.76 -9.94
N LEU A 693 1.78 5.55 -9.67
CA LEU A 693 1.62 6.95 -9.35
C LEU A 693 1.78 7.80 -10.62
N PHE A 694 0.68 8.35 -11.10
CA PHE A 694 0.67 9.24 -12.26
C PHE A 694 0.87 10.70 -11.84
N ILE A 695 1.78 11.39 -12.52
CA ILE A 695 2.01 12.81 -12.36
C ILE A 695 1.91 13.48 -13.72
N LEU A 696 0.90 14.31 -13.91
CA LEU A 696 0.70 15.11 -15.12
C LEU A 696 1.38 16.47 -14.94
N SER A 697 2.09 16.94 -15.96
CA SER A 697 2.71 18.28 -15.95
C SER A 697 2.16 19.09 -17.10
N TYR A 698 1.71 20.31 -16.80
CA TYR A 698 1.16 21.24 -17.77
C TYR A 698 1.41 22.68 -17.32
N ASN A 699 1.37 23.60 -18.31
CA ASN A 699 1.57 25.00 -18.04
C ASN A 699 0.23 25.77 -18.05
N ASP A 700 -0.65 25.42 -18.99
CA ASP A 700 -1.95 26.04 -19.19
C ASP A 700 -3.09 25.04 -18.89
N VAL A 701 -3.95 25.41 -17.95
CA VAL A 701 -5.09 24.58 -17.49
C VAL A 701 -6.23 24.62 -18.50
N ASP A 702 -6.46 25.78 -19.16
CA ASP A 702 -7.60 26.01 -20.02
C ASP A 702 -7.52 25.24 -21.34
N SER A 703 -6.32 24.78 -21.69
CA SER A 703 -6.09 23.90 -22.84
C SER A 703 -6.35 22.43 -22.54
N ILE A 704 -6.59 22.02 -21.28
CA ILE A 704 -6.80 20.62 -20.90
C ILE A 704 -8.30 20.32 -20.80
N ASP A 705 -8.67 19.10 -21.16
CA ASP A 705 -10.05 18.64 -21.05
C ASP A 705 -10.52 18.58 -19.59
N ARG A 706 -11.72 19.10 -19.30
CA ARG A 706 -12.28 19.17 -17.93
C ARG A 706 -12.52 17.80 -17.32
N ILE A 707 -12.90 16.80 -18.13
CA ILE A 707 -13.16 15.43 -17.66
C ILE A 707 -11.88 14.81 -17.11
N LEU A 708 -10.74 15.11 -17.73
CA LEU A 708 -9.41 14.67 -17.25
C LEU A 708 -9.01 15.42 -15.98
N LEU A 709 -9.23 16.74 -15.93
CA LEU A 709 -8.90 17.58 -14.77
C LEU A 709 -9.65 17.20 -13.51
N ASP A 710 -10.90 16.72 -13.61
CA ASP A 710 -11.70 16.28 -12.47
C ASP A 710 -11.12 15.07 -11.73
N ARG A 711 -10.25 14.29 -12.39
CA ARG A 711 -9.58 13.11 -11.84
C ARG A 711 -8.20 13.41 -11.26
N VAL A 712 -7.75 14.66 -11.36
CA VAL A 712 -6.39 15.07 -11.07
C VAL A 712 -6.33 15.96 -9.83
N HIS A 713 -5.52 15.57 -8.84
CA HIS A 713 -5.23 16.45 -7.70
C HIS A 713 -4.23 17.54 -8.10
N ARG A 714 -4.69 18.77 -8.22
CA ARG A 714 -3.91 19.91 -8.74
C ARG A 714 -2.95 20.47 -7.69
N ILE A 715 -1.69 20.57 -8.04
CA ILE A 715 -0.61 21.17 -7.24
C ILE A 715 -0.03 22.35 -8.04
N LYS A 716 -0.25 23.56 -7.54
CA LYS A 716 0.15 24.80 -8.23
C LYS A 716 1.57 25.19 -7.90
N PHE A 717 2.35 25.51 -8.95
CA PHE A 717 3.68 26.07 -8.89
C PHE A 717 3.62 27.53 -9.35
N ALA A 718 4.02 28.45 -8.47
CA ALA A 718 4.12 29.87 -8.82
C ALA A 718 5.43 30.13 -9.61
N GLY A 719 5.48 31.25 -10.33
CA GLY A 719 6.74 31.75 -10.87
C GLY A 719 7.74 32.09 -9.75
N LEU A 720 9.02 31.97 -10.05
CA LEU A 720 10.10 32.21 -9.09
C LEU A 720 10.39 33.71 -9.01
N THR A 721 10.58 34.20 -7.79
CA THR A 721 10.99 35.60 -7.55
C THR A 721 12.47 35.80 -7.82
N LEU A 722 12.89 37.09 -7.97
CA LEU A 722 14.29 37.43 -8.20
C LEU A 722 15.22 36.80 -7.12
N GLU A 723 14.82 36.93 -5.86
CA GLU A 723 15.61 36.43 -4.72
C GLU A 723 15.70 34.90 -4.73
N GLU A 724 14.59 34.22 -5.02
CA GLU A 724 14.58 32.77 -5.18
C GLU A 724 15.50 32.31 -6.32
N LYS A 725 15.50 33.01 -7.44
CA LYS A 725 16.38 32.73 -8.59
C LYS A 725 17.86 32.91 -8.23
N VAL A 726 18.22 33.94 -7.46
CA VAL A 726 19.59 34.15 -6.96
C VAL A 726 20.02 32.95 -6.10
N VAL A 727 19.20 32.55 -5.14
CA VAL A 727 19.50 31.41 -4.27
C VAL A 727 19.61 30.09 -5.07
N ILE A 728 18.71 29.88 -6.03
CA ILE A 728 18.75 28.69 -6.93
C ILE A 728 20.03 28.70 -7.76
N THR A 729 20.46 29.88 -8.22
CA THR A 729 21.69 30.01 -9.00
C THR A 729 22.90 29.55 -8.17
N HIS A 730 23.05 30.05 -6.94
CA HIS A 730 24.17 29.66 -6.07
C HIS A 730 24.11 28.19 -5.63
N LYS A 731 22.92 27.68 -5.27
CA LYS A 731 22.79 26.32 -4.68
C LYS A 731 22.74 25.21 -5.71
N HIS A 732 22.22 25.49 -6.90
CA HIS A 732 21.92 24.43 -7.88
C HIS A 732 22.54 24.67 -9.26
N ILE A 733 22.44 25.90 -9.82
CA ILE A 733 22.89 26.15 -11.21
C ILE A 733 24.39 26.18 -11.30
N LEU A 734 25.05 27.08 -10.55
CA LEU A 734 26.51 27.26 -10.59
C LEU A 734 27.26 25.97 -10.23
N PRO A 735 26.92 25.23 -9.14
CA PRO A 735 27.59 23.97 -8.84
C PRO A 735 27.48 22.93 -9.96
N ASP A 736 26.29 22.82 -10.60
CA ASP A 736 26.08 21.89 -11.72
C ASP A 736 26.92 22.29 -12.96
N VAL A 737 26.98 23.60 -13.27
CA VAL A 737 27.77 24.15 -14.38
C VAL A 737 29.27 23.98 -14.13
N TYR A 738 29.73 24.31 -12.95
CA TYR A 738 31.14 24.16 -12.57
C TYR A 738 31.60 22.72 -12.59
N LYS A 739 30.80 21.82 -12.08
CA LYS A 739 31.08 20.37 -12.13
C LYS A 739 31.19 19.83 -13.54
N LYS A 740 30.32 20.29 -14.46
CA LYS A 740 30.35 19.87 -15.87
C LYS A 740 31.57 20.40 -16.63
N MET A 741 32.08 21.55 -16.23
CA MET A 741 33.23 22.18 -16.88
C MET A 741 34.56 21.99 -16.14
N GLY A 742 34.53 21.38 -14.93
CA GLY A 742 35.74 21.20 -14.12
C GLY A 742 36.33 22.48 -13.53
N LEU A 743 35.51 23.53 -13.34
CA LEU A 743 35.91 24.86 -12.87
C LEU A 743 35.44 25.15 -11.45
N GLU A 744 35.38 24.14 -10.59
CA GLU A 744 34.95 24.31 -9.21
C GLU A 744 35.90 25.23 -8.43
N GLY A 745 35.35 26.29 -7.79
CA GLY A 745 36.09 27.25 -6.98
C GLY A 745 36.95 28.27 -7.77
N ILE A 746 36.90 28.27 -9.11
CA ILE A 746 37.73 29.16 -9.94
C ILE A 746 36.99 30.45 -10.27
N ILE A 747 35.67 30.43 -10.38
CA ILE A 747 34.85 31.60 -10.80
C ILE A 747 33.90 31.99 -9.67
N LEU A 748 33.81 33.26 -9.35
CA LEU A 748 32.91 33.81 -8.34
C LEU A 748 31.94 34.82 -9.00
N PHE A 749 30.64 34.50 -8.87
CA PHE A 749 29.55 35.42 -9.22
C PHE A 749 29.03 36.09 -7.93
N THR A 750 28.99 37.41 -7.90
CA THR A 750 28.36 38.17 -6.81
C THR A 750 26.84 38.25 -7.03
N ASP A 751 26.09 38.44 -5.94
CA ASP A 751 24.62 38.55 -6.00
C ASP A 751 24.18 39.69 -6.95
N ASP A 752 24.91 40.80 -7.01
CA ASP A 752 24.58 41.93 -7.85
C ASP A 752 24.74 41.61 -9.35
N ILE A 753 25.73 40.80 -9.69
CA ILE A 753 25.94 40.35 -11.07
C ILE A 753 24.86 39.33 -11.47
N ILE A 754 24.52 38.40 -10.54
CA ILE A 754 23.43 37.45 -10.79
C ILE A 754 22.10 38.19 -10.99
N LYS A 755 21.79 39.17 -10.12
CA LYS A 755 20.61 40.03 -10.27
C LYS A 755 20.59 40.76 -11.61
N TYR A 756 21.71 41.35 -12.01
CA TYR A 756 21.86 42.04 -13.30
C TYR A 756 21.59 41.09 -14.46
N ILE A 757 22.16 39.90 -14.46
CA ILE A 757 21.92 38.88 -15.51
C ILE A 757 20.44 38.48 -15.55
N ILE A 758 19.83 38.27 -14.39
CA ILE A 758 18.40 37.88 -14.33
C ILE A 758 17.53 39.01 -14.87
N GLU A 759 17.79 40.26 -14.54
CA GLU A 759 16.97 41.40 -14.89
C GLU A 759 17.09 41.81 -16.34
N GLU A 760 18.33 41.85 -16.86
CA GLU A 760 18.57 42.41 -18.19
C GLU A 760 18.54 41.34 -19.32
N TYR A 761 18.77 40.07 -19.01
CA TYR A 761 18.90 39.03 -20.02
C TYR A 761 17.84 37.93 -19.93
N THR A 762 17.11 37.80 -18.80
CA THR A 762 16.11 36.73 -18.64
C THR A 762 14.70 37.30 -18.42
N SER A 763 13.80 37.00 -19.34
CA SER A 763 12.37 37.30 -19.20
C SER A 763 11.60 36.00 -19.06
N GLU A 764 11.84 35.27 -17.97
CA GLU A 764 11.18 33.97 -17.71
C GLU A 764 10.70 33.85 -16.26
N SER A 765 9.64 33.08 -16.06
CA SER A 765 9.12 32.74 -14.72
C SER A 765 9.95 31.70 -13.99
N GLY A 766 10.74 30.91 -14.69
CA GLY A 766 11.60 29.88 -14.19
C GLY A 766 13.07 30.20 -14.23
N VAL A 767 13.93 29.20 -14.35
CA VAL A 767 15.39 29.31 -14.38
C VAL A 767 16.03 28.54 -15.56
N ARG A 768 15.25 28.21 -16.60
CA ARG A 768 15.76 27.40 -17.72
C ARG A 768 16.74 28.22 -18.56
N LYS A 769 16.29 29.39 -19.03
CA LYS A 769 17.12 30.29 -19.80
C LYS A 769 18.28 30.84 -18.97
N LEU A 770 18.04 31.10 -17.67
CA LEU A 770 19.08 31.53 -16.74
C LEU A 770 20.20 30.50 -16.67
N LYS A 771 19.88 29.22 -16.61
CA LYS A 771 20.87 28.13 -16.61
C LYS A 771 21.67 28.08 -17.91
N GLU A 772 21.01 28.27 -19.05
CA GLU A 772 21.67 28.32 -20.37
C GLU A 772 22.65 29.49 -20.43
N ILE A 773 22.25 30.66 -19.94
CA ILE A 773 23.11 31.88 -19.88
C ILE A 773 24.36 31.64 -19.00
N PHE A 774 24.19 31.08 -17.78
CA PHE A 774 25.34 30.76 -16.95
C PHE A 774 26.25 29.71 -17.59
N PHE A 775 25.67 28.74 -18.31
CA PHE A 775 26.46 27.75 -19.03
C PHE A 775 27.28 28.38 -20.15
N GLU A 776 26.72 29.34 -20.88
CA GLU A 776 27.44 30.11 -21.93
C GLU A 776 28.55 30.97 -21.33
N ILE A 777 28.27 31.79 -20.28
CA ILE A 777 29.28 32.66 -19.64
C ILE A 777 30.45 31.82 -19.13
N VAL A 778 30.19 30.75 -18.41
CA VAL A 778 31.25 29.88 -17.86
C VAL A 778 31.98 29.16 -18.98
N GLY A 779 31.30 28.86 -20.08
CA GLY A 779 31.90 28.28 -21.30
C GLY A 779 32.87 29.23 -21.98
N GLU A 780 32.52 30.50 -22.15
CA GLU A 780 33.39 31.54 -22.70
C GLU A 780 34.60 31.77 -21.79
N ILE A 781 34.40 31.87 -20.48
CA ILE A 781 35.51 31.99 -19.53
C ILE A 781 36.44 30.76 -19.59
N ASN A 782 35.88 29.54 -19.73
CA ASN A 782 36.68 28.35 -19.92
C ASN A 782 37.52 28.41 -21.19
N LEU A 783 36.94 28.90 -22.26
CA LEU A 783 37.64 29.10 -23.54
C LEU A 783 38.78 30.13 -23.37
N ASP A 784 38.51 31.26 -22.71
CA ASP A 784 39.50 32.26 -22.41
C ASP A 784 40.67 31.72 -21.53
N ILE A 785 40.36 30.88 -20.54
CA ILE A 785 41.40 30.22 -19.70
C ILE A 785 42.24 29.26 -20.54
N LEU A 786 41.62 28.49 -21.41
CA LEU A 786 42.33 27.51 -22.26
C LEU A 786 43.16 28.17 -23.36
N THR A 787 42.76 29.32 -23.87
CA THR A 787 43.47 30.04 -24.93
C THR A 787 44.49 31.03 -24.42
N ASN A 788 44.22 31.66 -23.25
CA ASN A 788 45.10 32.68 -22.63
C ASN A 788 45.62 32.14 -21.28
N ILE A 789 46.74 31.40 -21.30
CA ILE A 789 47.38 30.76 -20.12
C ILE A 789 47.86 31.76 -19.05
N LYS A 790 47.61 33.08 -19.17
CA LYS A 790 48.05 34.12 -18.27
C LYS A 790 47.00 34.69 -17.29
N CYS A 791 46.00 33.94 -16.88
CA CYS A 791 45.15 34.34 -15.74
C CYS A 791 45.90 34.05 -14.43
N THR A 792 46.38 35.10 -13.77
CA THR A 792 47.21 34.99 -12.57
C THR A 792 46.45 35.10 -11.24
N ASP A 793 45.18 35.56 -11.26
CA ASP A 793 44.42 35.79 -10.03
C ASP A 793 43.19 34.88 -9.95
N TYR A 794 43.18 33.97 -9.00
CA TYR A 794 42.04 33.10 -8.66
C TYR A 794 41.53 33.43 -7.26
N PRO A 795 40.19 33.45 -7.01
CA PRO A 795 39.07 33.25 -7.94
C PRO A 795 38.84 34.48 -8.84
N ILE A 796 38.44 34.21 -10.10
CA ILE A 796 38.08 35.27 -11.07
C ILE A 796 36.77 35.88 -10.59
N GLN A 797 36.81 37.15 -10.20
CA GLN A 797 35.59 37.93 -9.91
C GLN A 797 35.12 38.62 -11.20
N LEU A 798 33.89 38.36 -11.59
CA LEU A 798 33.30 38.95 -12.78
C LEU A 798 32.73 40.33 -12.48
N THR A 799 32.90 41.25 -13.43
CA THR A 799 32.31 42.61 -13.44
C THR A 799 31.19 42.72 -14.45
N LYS A 800 30.40 43.82 -14.41
CA LYS A 800 29.36 44.07 -15.42
C LYS A 800 29.93 44.22 -16.84
N GLU A 801 31.14 44.80 -16.93
CA GLU A 801 31.84 45.00 -18.18
C GLU A 801 32.26 43.67 -18.82
N ASP A 802 32.64 42.67 -17.99
CA ASP A 802 32.94 41.32 -18.50
C ASP A 802 31.71 40.68 -19.07
N ILE A 803 30.53 40.79 -18.39
CA ILE A 803 29.26 40.24 -18.90
C ILE A 803 28.88 40.89 -20.24
N LEU A 804 29.02 42.22 -20.36
CA LEU A 804 28.76 42.92 -21.62
C LEU A 804 29.72 42.48 -22.74
N LYS A 805 30.96 42.14 -22.39
CA LYS A 805 31.92 41.60 -23.37
C LYS A 805 31.49 40.25 -23.92
N TYR A 806 31.01 39.35 -23.05
CA TYR A 806 30.54 38.01 -23.42
C TYR A 806 29.20 37.99 -24.14
N PHE A 807 28.33 38.99 -23.92
CA PHE A 807 27.01 39.12 -24.52
C PHE A 807 26.86 40.20 -25.60
N LYS A 808 27.90 40.48 -26.34
CA LYS A 808 27.88 41.48 -27.43
C LYS A 808 26.74 41.28 -28.45
N ASP A 809 26.36 40.03 -28.69
CA ASP A 809 25.32 39.63 -29.64
C ASP A 809 23.92 39.49 -29.00
N LYS A 810 23.76 39.68 -27.67
CA LYS A 810 22.49 39.60 -26.96
C LYS A 810 21.97 41.01 -26.65
N HIS A 811 20.73 41.24 -27.00
CA HIS A 811 20.08 42.50 -26.64
C HIS A 811 19.56 42.46 -25.17
N GLU A 812 19.83 43.55 -24.45
CA GLU A 812 19.26 43.82 -23.14
C GLU A 812 17.71 43.93 -23.28
N ILE A 813 16.97 43.54 -22.28
CA ILE A 813 15.52 43.70 -22.25
C ILE A 813 15.21 45.19 -22.04
N ILE A 814 14.66 45.83 -23.06
CA ILE A 814 14.30 47.25 -23.00
C ILE A 814 12.96 47.38 -22.29
N TYR A 815 12.98 47.93 -21.06
CA TYR A 815 11.75 48.27 -20.37
C TYR A 815 11.25 49.61 -20.86
N LYS A 816 9.95 49.73 -21.21
CA LYS A 816 9.35 51.02 -21.52
C LYS A 816 9.36 51.89 -20.29
N LYS A 817 9.88 53.09 -20.38
CA LYS A 817 9.93 54.07 -19.29
C LYS A 817 8.67 54.91 -19.33
N VAL A 818 8.20 55.33 -18.14
CA VAL A 818 7.09 56.29 -17.96
C VAL A 818 7.45 57.62 -18.63
N ASN A 819 6.47 58.25 -19.29
CA ASN A 819 6.64 59.60 -19.84
C ASN A 819 6.96 60.62 -18.72
N SER A 820 7.82 61.55 -19.00
CA SER A 820 8.20 62.61 -18.04
C SER A 820 7.25 63.82 -18.02
N VAL A 821 6.34 63.91 -18.96
CA VAL A 821 5.46 65.08 -19.15
C VAL A 821 4.00 64.62 -19.18
N SER A 822 3.08 65.41 -18.56
CA SER A 822 1.64 65.18 -18.65
C SER A 822 1.15 65.30 -20.09
N LYS A 823 0.36 64.38 -20.54
CA LYS A 823 -0.19 64.28 -21.92
C LYS A 823 -1.67 63.99 -21.83
N ILE A 824 -2.40 64.61 -22.81
CA ILE A 824 -3.80 64.28 -23.01
C ILE A 824 -3.94 62.88 -23.62
N ALA A 825 -4.91 62.16 -23.19
CA ALA A 825 -5.28 60.86 -23.72
C ALA A 825 -4.14 59.82 -23.76
N THR A 826 -3.23 59.87 -22.78
CA THR A 826 -2.14 58.89 -22.65
C THR A 826 -1.93 58.51 -21.20
N ILE A 827 -2.01 57.19 -20.87
CA ILE A 827 -1.85 56.62 -19.55
C ILE A 827 -0.99 55.36 -19.57
N ASN A 828 -0.37 55.03 -18.43
CA ASN A 828 0.34 53.79 -18.26
C ASN A 828 -0.57 52.76 -17.57
N GLY A 829 -1.08 51.78 -18.32
CA GLY A 829 -1.73 50.60 -17.75
C GLY A 829 -0.69 49.65 -17.19
N MET A 830 -1.01 48.86 -16.20
CA MET A 830 -0.17 47.78 -15.68
C MET A 830 -0.59 46.45 -16.31
N TYR A 831 0.38 45.64 -16.72
CA TYR A 831 0.12 44.33 -17.22
C TYR A 831 0.94 43.26 -16.44
N ALA A 832 0.45 42.04 -16.43
CA ALA A 832 1.18 40.86 -16.03
C ALA A 832 1.06 39.80 -17.11
N THR A 833 2.13 39.06 -17.34
CA THR A 833 2.17 37.96 -18.30
C THR A 833 1.88 36.63 -17.58
N SER A 834 1.42 35.62 -18.32
CA SER A 834 1.30 34.24 -17.83
C SER A 834 2.64 33.65 -17.31
N ILE A 835 3.75 34.28 -17.73
CA ILE A 835 5.11 33.89 -17.33
C ILE A 835 5.49 34.43 -15.93
N GLY A 836 4.64 35.30 -15.30
CA GLY A 836 4.92 35.91 -14.00
C GLY A 836 5.81 37.17 -14.06
N THR A 837 5.96 37.77 -15.23
CA THR A 837 6.57 39.09 -15.39
C THR A 837 5.49 40.17 -15.52
N GLY A 838 5.82 41.39 -15.16
CA GLY A 838 4.94 42.54 -15.29
C GLY A 838 5.63 43.76 -15.90
N GLY A 839 4.86 44.77 -16.18
CA GLY A 839 5.37 46.04 -16.73
C GLY A 839 4.28 47.06 -16.96
N ILE A 840 4.64 48.17 -17.64
CA ILE A 840 3.67 49.20 -18.08
C ILE A 840 3.24 48.99 -19.53
N LEU A 841 1.99 49.21 -19.78
CA LEU A 841 1.36 49.20 -21.09
C LEU A 841 0.91 50.65 -21.39
N PRO A 842 1.62 51.43 -22.22
CA PRO A 842 1.14 52.74 -22.64
C PRO A 842 -0.13 52.58 -23.46
N ILE A 843 -1.20 53.22 -23.03
CA ILE A 843 -2.49 53.27 -23.71
C ILE A 843 -2.71 54.68 -24.17
N THR A 844 -2.98 54.85 -25.50
CA THR A 844 -3.21 56.15 -26.13
C THR A 844 -4.49 56.15 -26.93
N ALA A 845 -5.21 57.24 -26.88
CA ALA A 845 -6.38 57.43 -27.74
C ALA A 845 -6.25 58.71 -28.57
N LEU A 846 -6.66 58.62 -29.83
CA LEU A 846 -6.62 59.72 -30.80
C LEU A 846 -7.90 59.71 -31.61
N TYR A 847 -8.34 60.89 -32.04
CA TYR A 847 -9.41 61.03 -33.04
C TYR A 847 -8.95 60.58 -34.43
N PHE A 848 -9.84 59.89 -35.14
CA PHE A 848 -9.63 59.54 -36.55
C PHE A 848 -10.90 59.82 -37.38
N PRO A 849 -10.80 60.08 -38.68
CA PRO A 849 -11.97 60.31 -39.54
C PRO A 849 -12.91 59.05 -39.52
N SER A 850 -14.21 59.25 -39.18
CA SER A 850 -15.23 58.21 -39.19
C SER A 850 -16.61 58.83 -39.44
N ASP A 851 -17.46 58.17 -40.24
CA ASP A 851 -18.85 58.57 -40.51
C ASP A 851 -19.79 58.20 -39.34
N LYS A 852 -19.32 57.50 -38.35
CA LYS A 852 -20.08 57.14 -37.16
C LYS A 852 -19.57 57.95 -35.97
N PHE A 853 -20.47 58.52 -35.22
CA PHE A 853 -20.15 59.25 -33.98
C PHE A 853 -19.53 58.35 -32.93
N LEU A 854 -18.37 58.68 -32.41
CA LEU A 854 -17.61 57.91 -31.46
C LEU A 854 -17.38 56.50 -31.87
N GLU A 855 -17.26 56.20 -33.19
CA GLU A 855 -16.85 54.87 -33.61
C GLU A 855 -15.51 54.51 -33.00
N LEU A 856 -15.46 53.29 -32.40
CA LEU A 856 -14.24 52.83 -31.76
C LEU A 856 -13.41 51.96 -32.69
N LYS A 857 -12.21 52.40 -32.96
CA LYS A 857 -11.19 51.60 -33.67
C LYS A 857 -10.15 51.14 -32.68
N LEU A 858 -9.81 49.86 -32.74
CA LEU A 858 -8.93 49.25 -31.80
C LEU A 858 -7.65 48.77 -32.50
N THR A 859 -6.48 49.11 -31.97
CA THR A 859 -5.18 48.72 -32.49
C THR A 859 -4.30 48.16 -31.35
N GLY A 860 -3.49 47.09 -31.63
CA GLY A 860 -2.56 46.46 -30.68
C GLY A 860 -2.95 45.04 -30.27
N LEU A 861 -3.59 44.26 -31.17
CA LEU A 861 -3.89 42.80 -30.97
C LEU A 861 -4.67 42.48 -29.67
N GLN A 862 -5.78 43.22 -29.44
CA GLN A 862 -6.68 42.93 -28.33
C GLN A 862 -7.58 41.72 -28.65
N GLN A 863 -7.77 40.85 -27.67
CA GLN A 863 -8.74 39.76 -27.70
C GLN A 863 -10.14 40.22 -27.26
N GLU A 864 -11.13 39.33 -27.42
CA GLU A 864 -12.56 39.68 -27.26
C GLU A 864 -12.91 40.32 -25.91
N VAL A 865 -12.38 39.77 -24.77
CA VAL A 865 -12.67 40.33 -23.43
C VAL A 865 -12.13 41.75 -23.26
N MET A 866 -10.94 42.03 -23.82
CA MET A 866 -10.37 43.38 -23.76
C MET A 866 -11.12 44.34 -24.66
N LYS A 867 -11.58 43.90 -25.83
CA LYS A 867 -12.44 44.74 -26.73
C LYS A 867 -13.75 45.13 -26.06
N GLU A 868 -14.40 44.17 -25.39
CA GLU A 868 -15.61 44.40 -24.65
C GLU A 868 -15.42 45.44 -23.51
N SER A 869 -14.31 45.30 -22.75
CA SER A 869 -13.92 46.28 -21.72
C SER A 869 -13.69 47.68 -22.30
N MET A 870 -13.14 47.80 -23.53
CA MET A 870 -12.94 49.08 -24.20
C MET A 870 -14.26 49.76 -24.59
N HIS A 871 -15.23 48.99 -25.06
CA HIS A 871 -16.57 49.51 -25.38
C HIS A 871 -17.31 49.94 -24.11
N LEU A 872 -17.18 49.19 -23.01
CA LEU A 872 -17.76 49.56 -21.73
C LEU A 872 -17.14 50.84 -21.18
N ALA A 873 -15.80 50.96 -21.27
CA ALA A 873 -15.04 52.14 -20.86
C ALA A 873 -15.48 53.41 -21.63
N LEU A 874 -15.73 53.28 -22.94
CA LEU A 874 -16.24 54.40 -23.74
C LEU A 874 -17.61 54.85 -23.26
N THR A 875 -18.52 53.94 -23.04
CA THR A 875 -19.86 54.24 -22.55
C THR A 875 -19.82 54.95 -21.21
N LEU A 876 -18.97 54.51 -20.30
CA LEU A 876 -18.79 55.11 -18.98
C LEU A 876 -18.16 56.50 -19.07
N ALA A 877 -17.07 56.66 -19.84
CA ALA A 877 -16.38 57.92 -20.01
C ALA A 877 -17.32 58.98 -20.62
N TRP A 878 -18.18 58.60 -21.60
CA TRP A 878 -19.18 59.45 -22.16
C TRP A 878 -20.22 59.92 -21.12
N ASN A 879 -20.74 58.97 -20.31
CA ASN A 879 -21.75 59.30 -19.29
C ASN A 879 -21.21 60.19 -18.16
N LEU A 880 -19.91 60.09 -17.86
CA LEU A 880 -19.26 60.93 -16.86
C LEU A 880 -18.86 62.31 -17.40
N THR A 881 -18.86 62.51 -18.70
CA THR A 881 -18.62 63.79 -19.32
C THR A 881 -19.82 64.71 -19.13
N SER A 882 -19.59 66.02 -18.83
CA SER A 882 -20.65 66.98 -18.60
C SER A 882 -21.59 67.10 -19.82
N LYS A 883 -22.88 67.37 -19.60
CA LYS A 883 -23.85 67.46 -20.66
C LYS A 883 -23.55 68.59 -21.65
N GLU A 884 -22.96 69.69 -21.17
CA GLU A 884 -22.50 70.81 -21.99
C GLU A 884 -21.43 70.34 -22.95
N ARG A 885 -20.40 69.62 -22.47
CA ARG A 885 -19.33 69.07 -23.30
C ARG A 885 -19.81 68.01 -24.27
N GLN A 886 -20.77 67.16 -23.86
CA GLN A 886 -21.41 66.21 -24.78
C GLN A 886 -22.11 66.89 -25.96
N ILE A 887 -22.81 67.97 -25.70
CA ILE A 887 -23.49 68.78 -26.75
C ILE A 887 -22.43 69.41 -27.67
N GLU A 888 -21.39 70.01 -27.12
CA GLU A 888 -20.25 70.55 -27.86
C GLU A 888 -19.61 69.51 -28.78
N LEU A 889 -19.29 68.33 -28.27
CA LEU A 889 -18.68 67.22 -29.05
C LEU A 889 -19.60 66.79 -30.20
N ARG A 890 -20.91 66.72 -29.97
CA ARG A 890 -21.86 66.41 -31.04
C ARG A 890 -21.95 67.50 -32.10
N ASN A 891 -21.92 68.76 -31.71
CA ASN A 891 -21.90 69.87 -32.66
C ASN A 891 -20.66 69.92 -33.46
N ILE A 892 -19.48 69.61 -32.88
CA ILE A 892 -18.19 69.54 -33.63
C ILE A 892 -18.24 68.37 -34.62
N TYR A 893 -18.85 67.24 -34.27
CA TYR A 893 -19.00 66.09 -35.16
C TYR A 893 -19.88 66.39 -36.35
N GLU A 894 -21.00 67.09 -36.11
CA GLU A 894 -22.01 67.41 -37.15
C GLU A 894 -21.53 68.52 -38.08
N THR A 895 -20.79 69.52 -37.56
CA THR A 895 -20.42 70.73 -38.32
C THR A 895 -19.05 70.74 -38.94
N SER A 896 -18.08 70.17 -38.30
CA SER A 896 -16.67 70.42 -38.67
C SER A 896 -15.86 69.12 -38.98
N ASN A 897 -15.94 68.11 -38.16
CA ASN A 897 -15.06 66.94 -38.28
C ASN A 897 -15.79 65.66 -37.86
N LYS A 898 -16.18 64.86 -38.80
CA LYS A 898 -16.66 63.46 -38.53
C LYS A 898 -15.53 62.60 -38.05
N CYS A 899 -15.49 62.33 -36.75
CA CYS A 899 -14.40 61.58 -36.16
C CYS A 899 -14.89 60.50 -35.18
N GLY A 900 -14.22 59.37 -35.22
CA GLY A 900 -14.26 58.32 -34.23
C GLY A 900 -13.02 58.33 -33.31
N ILE A 901 -12.91 57.42 -32.41
CA ILE A 901 -11.78 57.28 -31.46
C ILE A 901 -11.00 56.01 -31.78
N ASN A 902 -9.70 56.12 -31.99
CA ASN A 902 -8.77 55.00 -32.12
C ASN A 902 -8.04 54.84 -30.81
N ILE A 903 -8.16 53.68 -30.18
CA ILE A 903 -7.41 53.32 -29.01
C ILE A 903 -6.28 52.39 -29.41
N HIS A 904 -5.07 52.75 -29.04
CA HIS A 904 -3.88 51.94 -29.20
C HIS A 904 -3.34 51.48 -27.86
N ALA A 905 -3.21 50.21 -27.68
CA ALA A 905 -2.69 49.58 -26.45
C ALA A 905 -1.38 48.85 -26.72
N GLY A 906 -0.26 49.48 -26.46
CA GLY A 906 1.08 48.89 -26.48
C GLY A 906 1.56 48.37 -27.83
N ASP A 907 2.43 47.35 -27.81
CA ASP A 907 3.08 46.79 -29.01
C ASP A 907 2.12 45.99 -29.88
N LEU A 908 2.41 45.97 -31.20
CA LEU A 908 1.55 45.29 -32.17
C LEU A 908 1.75 43.80 -32.27
N ASP A 909 2.86 43.28 -31.73
CA ASP A 909 3.30 41.89 -31.83
C ASP A 909 2.85 41.00 -30.64
N VAL A 910 2.32 41.57 -29.57
CA VAL A 910 1.90 40.85 -28.37
C VAL A 910 0.38 40.87 -28.21
N GLN A 911 -0.23 39.71 -28.10
CA GLN A 911 -1.67 39.58 -27.83
C GLN A 911 -1.97 40.03 -26.39
N LYS A 912 -3.04 40.80 -26.24
CA LYS A 912 -3.49 41.35 -24.96
C LYS A 912 -4.91 40.90 -24.66
N GLU A 913 -5.10 40.40 -23.45
CA GLU A 913 -6.36 39.87 -22.98
C GLU A 913 -6.64 40.27 -21.54
N GLY A 914 -7.90 40.30 -21.17
CA GLY A 914 -8.38 40.56 -19.82
C GLY A 914 -8.97 41.96 -19.64
N PRO A 915 -9.91 42.08 -18.69
CA PRO A 915 -10.65 43.31 -18.42
C PRO A 915 -9.86 44.30 -17.54
N SER A 916 -8.67 43.92 -17.06
CA SER A 916 -7.90 44.67 -16.04
C SER A 916 -7.35 46.02 -16.47
N ALA A 917 -7.46 46.38 -17.74
CA ALA A 917 -7.12 47.71 -18.27
C ALA A 917 -8.30 48.71 -18.27
N GLY A 918 -9.48 48.26 -17.81
CA GLY A 918 -10.72 49.08 -17.89
C GLY A 918 -10.62 50.42 -17.27
N ILE A 919 -10.04 50.59 -16.08
CA ILE A 919 -9.81 51.89 -15.45
C ILE A 919 -8.91 52.76 -16.32
N ALA A 920 -7.77 52.23 -16.79
CA ALA A 920 -6.82 52.99 -17.58
C ALA A 920 -7.45 53.50 -18.88
N ILE A 921 -8.22 52.63 -19.55
CA ILE A 921 -8.93 52.99 -20.78
C ILE A 921 -10.01 54.07 -20.54
N SER A 922 -10.77 53.96 -19.44
CA SER A 922 -11.76 54.95 -19.05
C SER A 922 -11.11 56.31 -18.80
N CYS A 923 -9.96 56.38 -18.15
CA CYS A 923 -9.23 57.61 -17.92
C CYS A 923 -8.69 58.21 -19.21
N VAL A 924 -8.19 57.39 -20.15
CA VAL A 924 -7.73 57.89 -21.46
C VAL A 924 -8.89 58.48 -22.27
N LEU A 925 -10.02 57.81 -22.29
CA LEU A 925 -11.19 58.27 -23.02
C LEU A 925 -11.79 59.54 -22.39
N TYR A 926 -11.88 59.59 -21.06
CA TYR A 926 -12.35 60.77 -20.36
C TYR A 926 -11.43 61.98 -20.58
N SER A 927 -10.10 61.77 -20.53
CA SER A 927 -9.08 62.76 -20.87
C SER A 927 -9.24 63.29 -22.28
N LEU A 928 -9.46 62.41 -23.27
CA LEU A 928 -9.64 62.78 -24.67
C LEU A 928 -10.92 63.59 -24.85
N LEU A 929 -12.04 63.17 -24.31
CA LEU A 929 -13.35 63.81 -24.45
C LEU A 929 -13.37 65.22 -23.81
N ASN A 930 -12.73 65.39 -22.65
CA ASN A 930 -12.71 66.61 -21.89
C ASN A 930 -11.46 67.45 -22.12
N ASN A 931 -10.46 66.96 -22.91
CA ASN A 931 -9.19 67.63 -23.20
C ASN A 931 -8.34 67.96 -21.97
N ILE A 932 -8.36 67.03 -20.92
CA ILE A 932 -7.66 67.17 -19.65
C ILE A 932 -6.37 66.35 -19.67
N PRO A 933 -5.18 66.90 -19.35
CA PRO A 933 -3.95 66.07 -19.30
C PRO A 933 -3.88 65.15 -18.12
N ILE A 934 -3.28 63.98 -18.33
CA ILE A 934 -3.06 62.92 -17.33
C ILE A 934 -1.64 63.07 -16.77
N LYS A 935 -1.51 62.95 -15.46
CA LYS A 935 -0.19 62.92 -14.74
C LYS A 935 0.63 61.70 -15.17
N PRO A 936 1.93 61.89 -15.50
CA PRO A 936 2.74 60.86 -16.15
C PRO A 936 3.19 59.71 -15.22
N HIS A 937 3.32 59.97 -13.93
CA HIS A 937 3.98 59.01 -12.98
C HIS A 937 3.04 57.91 -12.43
N PHE A 938 1.78 57.93 -12.83
CA PHE A 938 0.80 56.94 -12.40
C PHE A 938 0.87 55.70 -13.31
N ALA A 939 0.77 54.53 -12.67
CA ALA A 939 0.51 53.24 -13.27
C ALA A 939 -0.81 52.68 -12.73
N VAL A 940 -1.71 52.29 -13.63
CA VAL A 940 -3.11 52.02 -13.26
C VAL A 940 -3.54 50.62 -13.70
N THR A 941 -4.26 49.92 -12.86
CA THR A 941 -4.91 48.63 -13.20
C THR A 941 -6.22 48.48 -12.45
N GLY A 942 -7.18 47.83 -13.07
CA GLY A 942 -8.47 47.50 -12.47
C GLY A 942 -9.51 47.25 -13.55
N GLU A 943 -10.41 46.34 -13.27
CA GLU A 943 -11.59 46.10 -14.08
C GLU A 943 -12.66 47.12 -13.71
N ILE A 944 -13.35 47.66 -14.70
CA ILE A 944 -14.37 48.65 -14.52
C ILE A 944 -15.76 48.05 -14.79
N LEU A 945 -16.71 48.35 -13.92
CA LEU A 945 -18.11 48.00 -14.08
C LEU A 945 -18.90 49.18 -14.64
N MET A 946 -20.11 48.90 -15.17
CA MET A 946 -20.95 49.93 -15.84
C MET A 946 -21.45 51.02 -14.90
N ASN A 947 -21.51 50.73 -13.58
CA ASN A 947 -21.84 51.69 -12.53
C ASN A 947 -20.65 52.57 -12.08
N GLY A 948 -19.46 52.34 -12.61
CA GLY A 948 -18.24 53.04 -12.25
C GLY A 948 -17.45 52.41 -11.09
N ASP A 949 -17.92 51.30 -10.53
CA ASP A 949 -17.22 50.57 -9.50
C ASP A 949 -16.03 49.81 -10.10
N VAL A 950 -15.03 49.59 -9.27
CA VAL A 950 -13.79 48.95 -9.62
C VAL A 950 -13.70 47.56 -8.98
N SER A 951 -13.54 46.51 -9.79
CA SER A 951 -13.43 45.12 -9.30
C SER A 951 -12.00 44.56 -9.36
N ALA A 952 -11.81 43.49 -8.59
CA ALA A 952 -10.51 42.80 -8.37
C ALA A 952 -9.86 42.32 -9.67
N ILE A 953 -8.50 42.30 -9.66
CA ILE A 953 -7.68 41.83 -10.79
C ILE A 953 -6.70 40.78 -10.33
N GLY A 954 -6.20 39.99 -11.28
CA GLY A 954 -5.13 39.00 -11.00
C GLY A 954 -3.72 39.57 -11.15
N GLY A 955 -2.78 38.98 -10.37
CA GLY A 955 -1.36 39.24 -10.54
C GLY A 955 -0.86 40.60 -10.08
N LEU A 956 -1.47 41.21 -9.08
CA LEU A 956 -1.15 42.57 -8.60
C LEU A 956 0.34 42.73 -8.26
N SER A 957 0.96 41.77 -7.55
CA SER A 957 2.38 41.83 -7.18
C SER A 957 3.29 41.90 -8.40
N HIS A 958 3.03 41.15 -9.45
CA HIS A 958 3.82 41.17 -10.69
C HIS A 958 3.65 42.49 -11.45
N LYS A 959 2.42 43.04 -11.48
CA LYS A 959 2.11 44.32 -12.11
C LYS A 959 2.87 45.47 -11.44
N ILE A 960 2.87 45.50 -10.10
CA ILE A 960 3.58 46.55 -9.33
C ILE A 960 5.08 46.42 -9.55
N LEU A 961 5.68 45.23 -9.36
CA LEU A 961 7.13 45.03 -9.52
C LEU A 961 7.62 45.40 -10.93
N GLY A 962 6.90 45.01 -11.95
CA GLY A 962 7.25 45.34 -13.33
C GLY A 962 7.14 46.84 -13.65
N SER A 963 6.12 47.49 -13.08
CA SER A 963 5.91 48.93 -13.27
C SER A 963 6.95 49.76 -12.49
N LEU A 964 7.41 49.32 -11.34
CA LEU A 964 8.54 49.92 -10.61
C LEU A 964 9.82 49.94 -11.46
N LYS A 965 10.15 48.88 -12.18
CA LYS A 965 11.28 48.81 -13.13
C LYS A 965 11.15 49.82 -14.26
N SER A 966 9.92 50.12 -14.65
CA SER A 966 9.61 51.14 -15.65
C SER A 966 9.64 52.54 -15.09
N LYS A 967 10.05 52.76 -13.84
CA LYS A 967 10.11 54.04 -13.09
C LYS A 967 8.77 54.68 -12.79
N ALA A 968 7.68 53.93 -12.70
CA ALA A 968 6.42 54.40 -12.12
C ALA A 968 6.59 54.60 -10.62
N SER A 969 6.02 55.70 -10.07
CA SER A 969 6.13 56.04 -8.65
C SER A 969 4.79 56.03 -7.92
N ALA A 970 3.68 55.99 -8.63
CA ALA A 970 2.31 55.98 -8.06
C ALA A 970 1.47 54.88 -8.70
N PHE A 971 0.82 54.07 -7.87
CA PHE A 971 0.15 52.84 -8.28
C PHE A 971 -1.33 52.88 -7.86
N ILE A 972 -2.22 52.77 -8.81
CA ILE A 972 -3.67 52.72 -8.58
C ILE A 972 -4.17 51.29 -8.87
N PHE A 973 -4.86 50.70 -7.91
CA PHE A 973 -5.36 49.34 -8.01
C PHE A 973 -6.68 49.18 -7.23
N PRO A 974 -7.49 48.14 -7.51
CA PRO A 974 -8.77 47.93 -6.82
C PRO A 974 -8.60 47.64 -5.32
N LYS A 975 -9.47 48.25 -4.51
CA LYS A 975 -9.51 47.98 -3.05
C LYS A 975 -9.82 46.53 -2.71
N GLU A 976 -10.53 45.82 -3.55
CA GLU A 976 -10.81 44.39 -3.38
C GLU A 976 -9.53 43.52 -3.41
N ASN A 977 -8.43 44.00 -3.97
CA ASN A 977 -7.11 43.39 -3.93
C ASN A 977 -6.29 43.73 -2.67
N GLU A 978 -6.91 44.22 -1.60
CA GLU A 978 -6.21 44.61 -0.36
C GLU A 978 -5.43 43.44 0.25
N LYS A 979 -5.97 42.23 0.12
CA LYS A 979 -5.30 41.03 0.58
C LYS A 979 -3.99 40.76 -0.19
N ASP A 980 -4.05 40.85 -1.54
CA ASP A 980 -2.85 40.65 -2.39
C ASP A 980 -1.82 41.74 -2.14
N TYR A 981 -2.28 42.97 -1.89
CA TYR A 981 -1.44 44.09 -1.52
C TYR A 981 -0.78 43.91 -0.17
N ASN A 982 -1.50 43.43 0.85
CA ASN A 982 -0.91 43.13 2.16
C ASN A 982 0.14 42.01 2.09
N GLU A 983 -0.14 40.93 1.36
CA GLU A 983 0.88 39.88 1.08
C GLU A 983 2.10 40.43 0.34
N PHE A 984 1.91 41.35 -0.60
CA PHE A 984 3.00 42.05 -1.29
C PHE A 984 3.82 42.90 -0.34
N MET A 985 3.18 43.70 0.52
CA MET A 985 3.87 44.57 1.48
C MET A 985 4.60 43.76 2.55
N GLU A 986 4.04 42.65 3.07
CA GLU A 986 4.75 41.76 3.98
C GLU A 986 6.06 41.23 3.38
N LYS A 987 6.05 40.94 2.08
CA LYS A 987 7.21 40.39 1.38
C LYS A 987 8.29 41.43 0.99
N TYR A 988 7.89 42.65 0.66
CA TYR A 988 8.78 43.65 0.03
C TYR A 988 8.96 44.95 0.81
N LYS A 989 8.34 45.11 2.00
CA LYS A 989 8.34 46.37 2.79
C LYS A 989 9.74 46.96 3.06
N ASP A 990 10.74 46.10 3.24
CA ASP A 990 12.11 46.47 3.55
C ASP A 990 13.02 46.59 2.30
N ASN A 991 12.46 46.40 1.11
CA ASN A 991 13.24 46.43 -0.13
C ASN A 991 13.40 47.85 -0.64
N GLU A 992 14.61 48.21 -1.05
CA GLU A 992 14.92 49.55 -1.59
C GLU A 992 14.12 49.93 -2.84
N ILE A 993 13.63 48.92 -3.59
CA ILE A 993 12.84 49.09 -4.83
C ILE A 993 11.53 49.81 -4.56
N ILE A 994 10.95 49.73 -3.35
CA ILE A 994 9.64 50.32 -3.00
C ILE A 994 9.80 51.70 -2.36
N ARG A 995 11.02 52.12 -1.99
CA ARG A 995 11.26 53.43 -1.39
C ARG A 995 10.84 54.55 -2.34
N GLY A 996 9.85 55.34 -1.92
CA GLY A 996 9.30 56.46 -2.72
C GLY A 996 8.09 56.10 -3.59
N ALA A 997 7.61 54.89 -3.54
CA ALA A 997 6.38 54.49 -4.24
C ALA A 997 5.12 54.82 -3.40
N SER A 998 4.08 55.37 -4.03
CA SER A 998 2.81 55.66 -3.41
C SER A 998 1.73 54.69 -3.95
N PHE A 999 0.91 54.14 -3.06
CA PHE A 999 -0.09 53.10 -3.37
C PHE A 999 -1.49 53.63 -3.05
N TYR A 1000 -2.42 53.52 -4.03
CA TYR A 1000 -3.77 54.07 -3.93
C TYR A 1000 -4.78 52.94 -4.21
N PRO A 1001 -5.34 52.32 -3.17
CA PRO A 1001 -6.47 51.42 -3.36
C PRO A 1001 -7.75 52.20 -3.61
N VAL A 1002 -8.47 51.89 -4.70
CA VAL A 1002 -9.67 52.61 -5.13
C VAL A 1002 -10.86 51.71 -5.27
N SER A 1003 -12.07 52.24 -5.00
CA SER A 1003 -13.33 51.48 -5.11
C SER A 1003 -14.19 51.98 -6.28
N ASN A 1004 -13.99 53.22 -6.74
CA ASN A 1004 -14.76 53.79 -7.81
C ASN A 1004 -13.88 54.65 -8.73
N ILE A 1005 -14.29 54.82 -9.99
CA ILE A 1005 -13.55 55.56 -11.03
C ILE A 1005 -13.42 57.05 -10.67
N GLN A 1006 -14.32 57.62 -9.89
CA GLN A 1006 -14.25 59.02 -9.46
C GLN A 1006 -13.05 59.28 -8.56
N GLU A 1007 -12.73 58.35 -7.66
CA GLU A 1007 -11.53 58.41 -6.84
C GLU A 1007 -10.25 58.39 -7.70
N VAL A 1008 -10.27 57.66 -8.81
CA VAL A 1008 -9.17 57.63 -9.78
C VAL A 1008 -9.02 58.98 -10.47
N PHE A 1009 -10.12 59.59 -10.87
CA PHE A 1009 -10.07 60.88 -11.56
C PHE A 1009 -9.53 61.99 -10.63
N GLU A 1010 -9.88 62.02 -9.35
CA GLU A 1010 -9.33 62.93 -8.36
C GLU A 1010 -7.81 62.83 -8.19
N LEU A 1011 -7.25 61.66 -8.37
CA LEU A 1011 -5.80 61.39 -8.23
C LEU A 1011 -5.04 61.76 -9.50
N ILE A 1012 -5.58 61.47 -10.67
CA ILE A 1012 -4.88 61.50 -11.95
C ILE A 1012 -4.98 62.85 -12.64
N PHE A 1013 -6.10 63.57 -12.50
CA PHE A 1013 -6.31 64.89 -13.11
C PHE A 1013 -6.02 66.03 -12.16
N ASP A 1014 -5.52 67.14 -12.62
CA ASP A 1014 -5.32 68.39 -11.84
C ASP A 1014 -6.64 69.14 -11.64
N LYS A 1015 -6.95 69.55 -10.41
CA LYS A 1015 -8.18 70.24 -10.04
C LYS A 1015 -8.31 71.70 -10.52
N GLU A 1016 -7.25 72.26 -11.20
CA GLU A 1016 -7.24 73.70 -11.52
C GLU A 1016 -7.78 74.07 -12.89
N GLU A 1017 -8.21 73.12 -13.74
CA GLU A 1017 -8.76 73.40 -15.09
C GLU A 1017 -10.00 72.55 -15.45
N ALA A 1018 -10.88 72.27 -14.50
CA ALA A 1018 -12.16 71.61 -14.79
C ALA A 1018 -13.33 72.61 -14.84
#